data_a456cb2e5eb239f4a3468109b0f2a9de
#
_entry.id   a456cb2e5eb239f4a3468109b0f2a9de
#
_cell.length_a   1.000
_cell.length_b   1.000
_cell.length_c   1.000
_cell.angle_alpha   90.00
_cell.angle_beta   90.00
_cell.angle_gamma   90.00
#
_symmetry.space_group_name_H-M   'P 1'
#
loop_
_entity.id
_entity.type
_entity.pdbx_description
1 polymer ?
#
loop_
_entity_poly.entity_id
_entity_poly.type
_entity_poly.pdbx_seq_one_letter_code
_entity_poly.pdbx_strand_id
1 'polypeptide(L)'
;DHCYTKTDCAVIFKRVDNHTGDVRYIYHGNDGTGMPWNDTAQIDFLNPVAREAVMREIVDVAKNFPIIRFDAAMVLAKKHIRRLWYPAPGHGGDIATRSESALSTEEFNRAIPNEFWREVVDRIAAEVPDTLLLAEAFWMMEGYFVRTLGMHRVYNSAFMNMLKKEENQKYRDTVKNTLRFDPQVLKRFVNFLNNPDEETAVAQFGKGDKYFGVCTLMVTMPGLPMFGHGQIEGFEEKYGMEYTRAYRNEIPDEGFVARHRRDIFPLMKKRRLFADVENFLFYDLWNGGSVDENVFAYSNCADGVCTLVVYNNKYERTAGWIKESVPYALKTGSGENDKRLVTRTIAEGLCLSGERDTYCIFREQRSGLYYIRESSDIRERGLFVSLNGFEAQVYTDISQITDTDTHKYRTLCQTLAGRGAEDLDTLWEEIEYWELYKALETFAILLISKTEEILHPADGTQLKKKALTDKMQALTDEVKESALAFYATAQRFADGCGYKIAPPEKQFRQFNKMFSAVISSAADAVLRNPSAEENEKLLKEKASPENNKKLSKVKDTDDIISCFMVSEKSLPILLICLASVEELAACGCAKRFNFARKFAEYIRRTGCANAPDRHQLMRVFALAPLAGKTVLLNDLKKASYELAALFVQSEDAALLSGNNFFNGIQWFNKELSDSSLTYFAAEATLYAPEEKKNFVRALYFLLNDAKIKASFKSELFINQFAPNKGSKALPPVGKREAAKITTAGLSGKKHKELTMAMTTVKKPAVKKPAAKKTTAKKTVAKKTTAKKPAAAKKTAAKKPAAKKTAAKKTTAKKTVAKKTTAKKTVAKKTTAKKPVAKK
;
A
#
# COMPACT_ATOMS: atom_id res chain seq x y z
N ASP A 1 -33.36 1.25 51.93
CA ASP A 1 -34.79 1.35 51.62
C ASP A 1 -35.29 2.80 51.62
N HIS A 2 -34.71 3.67 52.39
CA HIS A 2 -35.04 5.11 52.42
C HIS A 2 -34.03 5.94 51.61
N CYS A 3 -33.21 5.31 50.86
CA CYS A 3 -32.25 5.94 49.97
C CYS A 3 -32.84 6.49 48.66
N TYR A 4 -34.16 6.39 48.55
CA TYR A 4 -34.86 6.82 47.38
C TYR A 4 -35.52 8.17 47.62
N THR A 5 -35.25 9.16 46.80
CA THR A 5 -35.91 10.43 46.84
C THR A 5 -36.81 10.68 45.63
N LYS A 6 -37.79 11.52 45.72
CA LYS A 6 -38.73 11.78 44.61
C LYS A 6 -38.12 12.63 43.49
N THR A 7 -37.07 13.33 43.78
CA THR A 7 -36.41 14.25 42.84
C THR A 7 -35.16 13.72 42.24
N ASP A 8 -34.60 12.67 42.84
CA ASP A 8 -33.30 12.11 42.48
C ASP A 8 -33.46 10.79 41.74
N CYS A 9 -32.44 10.40 41.06
CA CYS A 9 -32.32 9.04 40.56
C CYS A 9 -32.33 8.05 41.72
N ALA A 10 -33.02 6.95 41.62
CA ALA A 10 -32.94 5.89 42.56
C ALA A 10 -31.50 5.38 42.70
N VAL A 11 -30.90 5.52 43.91
CA VAL A 11 -29.54 5.00 44.18
C VAL A 11 -29.52 3.53 44.57
N ILE A 12 -30.68 2.94 44.79
CA ILE A 12 -30.90 1.53 45.14
C ILE A 12 -32.01 0.92 44.31
N PHE A 13 -31.92 -0.40 44.12
CA PHE A 13 -33.03 -1.20 43.61
C PHE A 13 -33.45 -2.26 44.61
N LYS A 14 -34.72 -2.62 44.57
CA LYS A 14 -35.31 -3.66 45.38
C LYS A 14 -35.14 -5.00 44.68
N ARG A 15 -34.43 -5.95 45.27
CA ARG A 15 -34.37 -7.34 44.85
C ARG A 15 -35.32 -8.17 45.69
N VAL A 16 -36.15 -8.97 45.06
CA VAL A 16 -37.01 -9.96 45.69
C VAL A 16 -36.55 -11.35 45.21
N ASP A 17 -36.21 -12.22 46.14
CA ASP A 17 -35.93 -13.61 45.81
C ASP A 17 -37.27 -14.34 45.57
N ASN A 18 -37.44 -14.85 44.35
CA ASN A 18 -38.71 -15.47 43.94
C ASN A 18 -39.01 -16.80 44.61
N HIS A 19 -38.03 -17.44 45.23
CA HIS A 19 -38.22 -18.73 45.91
C HIS A 19 -38.48 -18.57 47.42
N THR A 20 -37.75 -17.63 48.03
CA THR A 20 -37.83 -17.42 49.49
C THR A 20 -38.73 -16.26 49.90
N GLY A 21 -39.04 -15.34 48.97
CA GLY A 21 -39.70 -14.08 49.26
C GLY A 21 -38.80 -13.04 49.97
N ASP A 22 -37.49 -13.33 50.12
CA ASP A 22 -36.56 -12.46 50.82
C ASP A 22 -36.38 -11.13 50.02
N VAL A 23 -36.44 -10.03 50.71
CA VAL A 23 -36.36 -8.67 50.13
C VAL A 23 -35.06 -8.01 50.57
N ARG A 24 -34.27 -7.64 49.57
CA ARG A 24 -33.02 -6.85 49.80
C ARG A 24 -32.98 -5.61 48.94
N TYR A 25 -32.27 -4.62 49.43
CA TYR A 25 -32.02 -3.38 48.75
C TYR A 25 -30.54 -3.31 48.42
N ILE A 26 -30.23 -3.04 47.16
CA ILE A 26 -28.88 -3.12 46.61
C ILE A 26 -28.56 -1.77 45.97
N TYR A 27 -27.39 -1.20 46.22
CA TYR A 27 -26.94 0.00 45.57
C TYR A 27 -26.65 -0.23 44.10
N HIS A 28 -27.08 0.72 43.27
CA HIS A 28 -26.58 0.81 41.91
C HIS A 28 -25.10 1.20 41.90
N GLY A 29 -24.36 0.78 40.87
CA GLY A 29 -23.07 1.33 40.55
C GLY A 29 -23.19 2.87 40.27
N ASN A 30 -22.13 3.61 40.52
CA ASN A 30 -22.14 5.03 40.38
C ASN A 30 -20.72 5.58 40.25
N ASP A 31 -20.52 6.54 39.34
CA ASP A 31 -19.26 7.24 39.13
C ASP A 31 -19.15 8.56 39.89
N GLY A 32 -20.21 8.97 40.57
CA GLY A 32 -20.29 10.22 41.29
C GLY A 32 -20.89 11.37 40.50
N THR A 33 -21.47 11.09 39.34
CA THR A 33 -22.11 12.11 38.49
C THR A 33 -23.56 12.40 38.82
N GLY A 34 -24.16 11.69 39.72
CA GLY A 34 -25.59 11.84 40.07
C GLY A 34 -26.54 10.99 39.22
N MET A 35 -26.03 10.26 38.24
CA MET A 35 -26.75 9.27 37.46
C MET A 35 -26.28 7.88 37.87
N PRO A 36 -27.01 7.12 38.71
CA PRO A 36 -26.65 5.75 39.02
C PRO A 36 -26.83 4.84 37.80
N TRP A 37 -25.98 3.85 37.69
CA TRP A 37 -26.02 2.89 36.56
C TRP A 37 -27.10 1.87 36.80
N ASN A 38 -28.08 1.77 35.91
CA ASN A 38 -29.25 0.90 36.09
C ASN A 38 -28.95 -0.59 35.88
N ASP A 39 -27.82 -0.88 35.23
CA ASP A 39 -27.38 -2.22 34.83
C ASP A 39 -26.38 -2.85 35.81
N THR A 40 -25.94 -2.12 36.82
CA THR A 40 -24.91 -2.56 37.76
C THR A 40 -25.36 -2.60 39.23
N ALA A 41 -24.89 -3.60 39.97
CA ALA A 41 -25.00 -3.68 41.41
C ALA A 41 -23.66 -3.37 42.05
N GLN A 42 -23.64 -2.42 43.01
CA GLN A 42 -22.41 -2.08 43.69
C GLN A 42 -21.96 -3.19 44.63
N ILE A 43 -20.72 -3.61 44.47
CA ILE A 43 -20.07 -4.59 45.36
C ILE A 43 -19.45 -3.84 46.51
N ASP A 44 -19.57 -4.41 47.72
CA ASP A 44 -18.89 -3.91 48.92
C ASP A 44 -17.39 -4.22 48.89
N PHE A 45 -16.57 -3.25 48.45
CA PHE A 45 -15.13 -3.40 48.41
C PHE A 45 -14.43 -3.29 49.77
N LEU A 46 -15.14 -2.94 50.90
CA LEU A 46 -14.56 -3.11 52.20
C LEU A 46 -14.43 -4.59 52.60
N ASN A 47 -15.32 -5.43 52.08
CA ASN A 47 -15.31 -6.85 52.34
C ASN A 47 -14.15 -7.52 51.58
N PRO A 48 -13.14 -8.07 52.27
CA PRO A 48 -12.00 -8.71 51.63
C PRO A 48 -12.38 -9.98 50.86
N VAL A 49 -13.44 -10.69 51.25
CA VAL A 49 -13.91 -11.87 50.55
C VAL A 49 -14.52 -11.50 49.20
N ALA A 50 -15.26 -10.39 49.16
CA ALA A 50 -15.82 -9.86 47.91
C ALA A 50 -14.71 -9.40 46.94
N ARG A 51 -13.69 -8.68 47.44
CA ARG A 51 -12.52 -8.29 46.62
C ARG A 51 -11.79 -9.50 46.05
N GLU A 52 -11.54 -10.52 46.86
CA GLU A 52 -10.88 -11.73 46.42
C GLU A 52 -11.74 -12.52 45.40
N ALA A 53 -13.06 -12.52 45.53
CA ALA A 53 -13.94 -13.16 44.57
C ALA A 53 -13.86 -12.44 43.20
N VAL A 54 -13.92 -11.09 43.15
CA VAL A 54 -13.78 -10.30 41.94
C VAL A 54 -12.41 -10.52 41.32
N MET A 55 -11.36 -10.58 42.15
CA MET A 55 -9.98 -10.80 41.64
C MET A 55 -9.82 -12.19 40.99
N ARG A 56 -10.42 -13.24 41.57
CA ARG A 56 -10.43 -14.56 40.95
C ARG A 56 -11.17 -14.60 39.62
N GLU A 57 -12.30 -13.94 39.55
CA GLU A 57 -13.04 -13.80 38.30
C GLU A 57 -12.19 -13.12 37.20
N ILE A 58 -11.51 -12.03 37.56
CA ILE A 58 -10.59 -11.35 36.62
C ILE A 58 -9.47 -12.29 36.16
N VAL A 59 -8.88 -13.07 37.04
CA VAL A 59 -7.83 -14.05 36.70
C VAL A 59 -8.39 -15.15 35.79
N ASP A 60 -9.60 -15.64 36.05
CA ASP A 60 -10.22 -16.65 35.20
C ASP A 60 -10.57 -16.13 33.81
N VAL A 61 -11.01 -14.86 33.70
CA VAL A 61 -11.14 -14.18 32.39
C VAL A 61 -9.79 -14.07 31.71
N ALA A 62 -8.73 -13.70 32.44
CA ALA A 62 -7.39 -13.55 31.88
C ALA A 62 -6.83 -14.86 31.31
N LYS A 63 -7.12 -16.01 31.93
CA LYS A 63 -6.73 -17.34 31.40
C LYS A 63 -7.35 -17.66 30.04
N ASN A 64 -8.49 -17.06 29.74
CA ASN A 64 -9.25 -17.31 28.51
C ASN A 64 -9.07 -16.23 27.45
N PHE A 65 -8.70 -15.01 27.83
CA PHE A 65 -8.61 -13.85 26.93
C PHE A 65 -7.28 -13.09 27.11
N PRO A 66 -6.52 -12.89 26.03
CA PRO A 66 -5.23 -12.22 26.11
C PRO A 66 -5.34 -10.68 26.29
N ILE A 67 -6.53 -10.10 26.20
CA ILE A 67 -6.80 -8.68 26.40
C ILE A 67 -8.06 -8.52 27.21
N ILE A 68 -8.00 -7.73 28.30
CA ILE A 68 -9.16 -7.38 29.13
C ILE A 68 -9.29 -5.85 29.14
N ARG A 69 -10.46 -5.32 28.77
CA ARG A 69 -10.87 -3.96 29.02
C ARG A 69 -11.67 -3.90 30.32
N PHE A 70 -11.25 -3.07 31.23
CA PHE A 70 -11.98 -2.77 32.45
C PHE A 70 -12.80 -1.50 32.24
N ASP A 71 -14.10 -1.70 32.19
CA ASP A 71 -15.08 -0.62 32.08
C ASP A 71 -15.08 0.20 33.37
N ALA A 72 -15.18 1.53 33.26
CA ALA A 72 -15.20 2.47 34.36
C ALA A 72 -14.19 2.16 35.50
N ALA A 73 -13.00 1.70 35.14
CA ALA A 73 -12.00 1.23 36.12
C ALA A 73 -11.66 2.25 37.20
N MET A 74 -11.80 3.56 36.92
CA MET A 74 -11.48 4.63 37.87
C MET A 74 -12.34 4.58 39.11
N VAL A 75 -13.54 4.06 39.10
CA VAL A 75 -14.44 4.00 40.27
C VAL A 75 -13.94 3.05 41.36
N LEU A 76 -13.14 2.05 41.00
CA LEU A 76 -12.50 1.12 41.94
C LEU A 76 -11.09 1.53 42.37
N ALA A 77 -10.62 2.71 41.99
CA ALA A 77 -9.44 3.29 42.63
C ALA A 77 -9.78 3.64 44.07
N LYS A 78 -8.90 3.33 45.02
CA LYS A 78 -9.11 3.51 46.47
C LYS A 78 -9.65 4.90 46.83
N LYS A 79 -9.12 5.95 46.18
CA LYS A 79 -9.60 7.34 46.35
C LYS A 79 -11.08 7.48 45.98
N HIS A 80 -11.56 6.83 44.93
CA HIS A 80 -12.93 6.91 44.48
C HIS A 80 -13.88 6.04 45.31
N ILE A 81 -13.45 4.79 45.65
CA ILE A 81 -14.21 3.97 46.60
C ILE A 81 -14.49 4.76 47.89
N ARG A 82 -13.48 5.45 48.40
CA ARG A 82 -13.64 6.28 49.59
C ARG A 82 -14.63 7.42 49.32
N ARG A 83 -14.42 8.20 48.27
CA ARG A 83 -15.29 9.34 47.96
C ARG A 83 -16.72 8.93 47.70
N LEU A 84 -16.93 7.83 46.99
CA LEU A 84 -18.26 7.43 46.53
C LEU A 84 -19.05 6.69 47.62
N TRP A 85 -18.37 5.84 48.43
CA TRP A 85 -19.08 4.91 49.28
C TRP A 85 -18.75 5.03 50.78
N TYR A 86 -17.54 5.44 51.14
CA TYR A 86 -17.03 5.54 52.51
C TYR A 86 -16.36 6.86 52.78
N PRO A 87 -17.10 7.98 52.73
CA PRO A 87 -16.53 9.30 52.86
C PRO A 87 -15.91 9.52 54.24
N ALA A 88 -15.12 10.57 54.38
CA ALA A 88 -14.66 10.98 55.70
C ALA A 88 -15.84 11.47 56.57
N PRO A 89 -15.77 11.34 57.89
CA PRO A 89 -16.81 11.85 58.81
C PRO A 89 -17.15 13.30 58.50
N GLY A 90 -18.44 13.60 58.43
CA GLY A 90 -18.95 14.93 58.05
C GLY A 90 -19.07 15.21 56.57
N HIS A 91 -18.75 14.27 55.72
CA HIS A 91 -18.88 14.36 54.28
C HIS A 91 -19.88 13.33 53.73
N GLY A 92 -20.22 13.39 52.45
CA GLY A 92 -21.06 12.40 51.76
C GLY A 92 -22.54 12.69 51.77
N GLY A 93 -22.98 13.86 52.17
CA GLY A 93 -24.40 14.27 52.21
C GLY A 93 -25.01 14.57 50.83
N ASP A 94 -24.24 14.49 49.81
CA ASP A 94 -24.64 14.64 48.38
C ASP A 94 -25.41 13.45 47.83
N ILE A 95 -25.25 12.27 48.44
CA ILE A 95 -26.02 11.06 48.14
C ILE A 95 -26.64 10.55 49.46
N ALA A 96 -27.95 10.22 49.43
CA ALA A 96 -28.68 9.69 50.58
C ALA A 96 -27.96 8.47 51.19
N THR A 97 -27.92 8.46 52.51
CA THR A 97 -27.32 7.41 53.38
C THR A 97 -25.79 7.26 53.23
N ARG A 98 -25.12 7.90 52.31
CA ARG A 98 -23.66 7.78 52.15
C ARG A 98 -22.89 8.24 53.37
N SER A 99 -23.36 9.30 54.03
CA SER A 99 -22.76 9.81 55.24
C SER A 99 -22.87 8.85 56.44
N GLU A 100 -23.82 7.94 56.43
CA GLU A 100 -23.97 6.86 57.44
C GLU A 100 -22.85 5.82 57.35
N SER A 101 -22.24 5.70 56.17
CA SER A 101 -21.10 4.81 55.91
C SER A 101 -19.75 5.51 56.02
N ALA A 102 -19.71 6.70 56.62
CA ALA A 102 -18.48 7.47 56.81
C ALA A 102 -17.47 6.70 57.68
N LEU A 103 -16.19 6.72 57.24
CA LEU A 103 -15.08 6.09 57.94
C LEU A 103 -13.95 7.08 58.18
N SER A 104 -13.27 6.96 59.33
CA SER A 104 -11.97 7.64 59.49
C SER A 104 -10.95 7.14 58.47
N THR A 105 -9.87 7.88 58.28
CA THR A 105 -8.80 7.50 57.34
C THR A 105 -8.14 6.20 57.78
N GLU A 106 -7.97 6.00 59.06
CA GLU A 106 -7.34 4.85 59.67
C GLU A 106 -8.20 3.57 59.51
N GLU A 107 -9.49 3.67 59.73
CA GLU A 107 -10.44 2.57 59.53
C GLU A 107 -10.51 2.19 58.07
N PHE A 108 -10.67 3.15 57.17
CA PHE A 108 -10.70 2.89 55.73
C PHE A 108 -9.41 2.23 55.25
N ASN A 109 -8.22 2.75 55.66
CA ASN A 109 -6.94 2.18 55.26
C ASN A 109 -6.68 0.80 55.84
N ARG A 110 -7.26 0.49 56.99
CA ARG A 110 -7.20 -0.85 57.60
C ARG A 110 -8.03 -1.83 56.77
N ALA A 111 -9.22 -1.40 56.32
CA ALA A 111 -10.12 -2.23 55.54
C ALA A 111 -9.63 -2.46 54.09
N ILE A 112 -9.04 -1.43 53.48
CA ILE A 112 -8.45 -1.45 52.13
C ILE A 112 -7.01 -0.99 52.21
N PRO A 113 -6.03 -1.84 52.59
CA PRO A 113 -4.66 -1.44 52.77
C PRO A 113 -3.98 -1.00 51.46
N ASN A 114 -4.26 -1.71 50.36
CA ASN A 114 -3.66 -1.54 49.05
C ASN A 114 -4.67 -1.00 48.02
N GLU A 115 -4.16 -0.51 46.89
CA GLU A 115 -4.97 -0.24 45.71
C GLU A 115 -5.43 -1.54 45.05
N PHE A 116 -6.73 -1.73 44.88
CA PHE A 116 -7.30 -2.93 44.27
C PHE A 116 -6.68 -3.24 42.89
N TRP A 117 -6.56 -2.25 42.03
CA TRP A 117 -5.98 -2.43 40.70
C TRP A 117 -4.49 -2.77 40.72
N ARG A 118 -3.76 -2.33 41.73
CA ARG A 118 -2.36 -2.73 41.90
C ARG A 118 -2.27 -4.23 42.25
N GLU A 119 -3.12 -4.70 43.12
CA GLU A 119 -3.20 -6.13 43.46
C GLU A 119 -3.61 -6.99 42.26
N VAL A 120 -4.58 -6.52 41.43
CA VAL A 120 -4.95 -7.18 40.17
C VAL A 120 -3.77 -7.27 39.22
N VAL A 121 -3.07 -6.15 38.98
CA VAL A 121 -1.91 -6.12 38.08
C VAL A 121 -0.82 -7.08 38.54
N ASP A 122 -0.48 -7.08 39.84
CA ASP A 122 0.57 -7.95 40.40
C ASP A 122 0.18 -9.42 40.29
N ARG A 123 -1.06 -9.76 40.53
CA ARG A 123 -1.55 -11.12 40.45
C ARG A 123 -1.62 -11.63 39.00
N ILE A 124 -2.11 -10.82 38.05
CA ILE A 124 -2.10 -11.15 36.63
C ILE A 124 -0.67 -11.33 36.13
N ALA A 125 0.25 -10.46 36.52
CA ALA A 125 1.66 -10.59 36.14
C ALA A 125 2.30 -11.89 36.67
N ALA A 126 1.84 -12.38 37.83
CA ALA A 126 2.33 -13.64 38.42
C ALA A 126 1.67 -14.89 37.83
N GLU A 127 0.37 -14.87 37.56
CA GLU A 127 -0.41 -16.05 37.17
C GLU A 127 -0.66 -16.16 35.67
N VAL A 128 -0.86 -15.01 34.95
CA VAL A 128 -1.19 -14.96 33.52
C VAL A 128 -0.49 -13.79 32.85
N PRO A 129 0.85 -13.81 32.77
CA PRO A 129 1.68 -12.65 32.38
C PRO A 129 1.44 -12.15 30.94
N ASP A 130 0.89 -12.97 30.04
CA ASP A 130 0.64 -12.60 28.64
C ASP A 130 -0.66 -11.81 28.42
N THR A 131 -1.43 -11.54 29.49
CA THR A 131 -2.69 -10.79 29.38
C THR A 131 -2.42 -9.27 29.43
N LEU A 132 -2.92 -8.57 28.41
CA LEU A 132 -2.89 -7.11 28.35
C LEU A 132 -4.09 -6.54 29.11
N LEU A 133 -3.82 -5.66 30.08
CA LEU A 133 -4.83 -4.97 30.88
C LEU A 133 -5.02 -3.54 30.35
N LEU A 134 -6.26 -3.22 29.93
CA LEU A 134 -6.69 -1.93 29.42
C LEU A 134 -7.70 -1.32 30.36
N ALA A 135 -7.38 -0.18 30.95
CA ALA A 135 -8.30 0.54 31.83
C ALA A 135 -9.04 1.66 31.08
N GLU A 136 -10.34 1.72 31.24
CA GLU A 136 -11.09 2.94 31.02
C GLU A 136 -11.00 3.81 32.27
N ALA A 137 -10.29 4.92 32.16
CA ALA A 137 -10.11 5.85 33.26
C ALA A 137 -10.14 7.28 32.75
N PHE A 138 -10.88 8.13 33.45
CA PHE A 138 -11.08 9.55 33.16
C PHE A 138 -10.57 10.43 34.31
N TRP A 139 -10.90 11.70 34.27
CA TRP A 139 -10.66 12.71 35.32
C TRP A 139 -9.19 12.89 35.70
N MET A 140 -8.30 12.88 34.70
CA MET A 140 -6.85 13.03 34.89
C MET A 140 -6.22 11.87 35.70
N MET A 141 -6.87 10.72 35.74
CA MET A 141 -6.35 9.50 36.37
C MET A 141 -5.54 8.62 35.41
N GLU A 142 -5.53 8.92 34.12
CA GLU A 142 -4.86 8.11 33.08
C GLU A 142 -3.39 7.86 33.43
N GLY A 143 -2.68 8.91 33.82
CA GLY A 143 -1.29 8.78 34.27
C GLY A 143 -1.13 7.95 35.55
N TYR A 144 -2.08 8.01 36.48
CA TYR A 144 -2.07 7.22 37.71
C TYR A 144 -2.23 5.75 37.40
N PHE A 145 -3.17 5.38 36.52
CA PHE A 145 -3.42 3.99 36.13
C PHE A 145 -2.22 3.33 35.49
N VAL A 146 -1.52 4.00 34.60
CA VAL A 146 -0.38 3.40 33.89
C VAL A 146 0.93 3.47 34.66
N ARG A 147 1.13 4.51 35.50
CA ARG A 147 2.41 4.69 36.22
C ARG A 147 2.41 4.05 37.60
N THR A 148 1.34 4.31 38.38
CA THR A 148 1.26 3.88 39.77
C THR A 148 0.60 2.50 39.91
N LEU A 149 -0.53 2.31 39.26
CA LEU A 149 -1.27 1.05 39.31
C LEU A 149 -0.71 -0.03 38.37
N GLY A 150 0.05 0.36 37.34
CA GLY A 150 0.75 -0.58 36.48
C GLY A 150 -0.08 -1.14 35.31
N MET A 151 -1.25 -0.59 35.03
CA MET A 151 -2.07 -0.98 33.87
C MET A 151 -1.27 -0.80 32.57
N HIS A 152 -1.42 -1.76 31.65
CA HIS A 152 -0.67 -1.74 30.40
C HIS A 152 -1.14 -0.65 29.45
N ARG A 153 -2.45 -0.38 29.42
CA ARG A 153 -3.08 0.63 28.56
C ARG A 153 -4.15 1.39 29.31
N VAL A 154 -4.40 2.62 28.86
CA VAL A 154 -5.48 3.49 29.38
C VAL A 154 -6.08 4.31 28.24
N TYR A 155 -7.37 4.57 28.29
CA TYR A 155 -8.06 5.43 27.33
C TYR A 155 -7.52 6.86 27.35
N ASN A 156 -7.39 7.45 26.15
CA ASN A 156 -6.96 8.82 25.95
C ASN A 156 -8.14 9.72 25.51
N SER A 157 -9.04 10.00 26.43
CA SER A 157 -10.20 10.85 26.15
C SER A 157 -9.83 12.28 25.79
N ALA A 158 -8.67 12.77 26.26
CA ALA A 158 -8.13 14.07 25.89
C ALA A 158 -7.86 14.18 24.40
N PHE A 159 -7.34 13.10 23.76
CA PHE A 159 -7.12 13.03 22.32
C PHE A 159 -8.41 13.37 21.57
N MET A 160 -9.46 12.60 21.81
CA MET A 160 -10.74 12.78 21.12
C MET A 160 -11.37 14.16 21.42
N ASN A 161 -11.53 14.51 22.70
CA ASN A 161 -12.29 15.70 23.10
C ASN A 161 -11.61 17.00 22.70
N MET A 162 -10.29 17.12 22.86
CA MET A 162 -9.57 18.35 22.54
C MET A 162 -9.44 18.53 21.02
N LEU A 163 -9.18 17.46 20.25
CA LEU A 163 -9.09 17.54 18.79
C LEU A 163 -10.43 17.82 18.13
N LYS A 164 -11.52 17.24 18.65
CA LYS A 164 -12.90 17.55 18.22
C LYS A 164 -13.22 19.05 18.35
N LYS A 165 -12.86 19.64 19.50
CA LYS A 165 -13.13 21.05 19.82
C LYS A 165 -12.09 22.01 19.26
N GLU A 166 -11.05 21.50 18.55
CA GLU A 166 -9.90 22.29 18.09
C GLU A 166 -9.17 23.03 19.23
N GLU A 167 -9.19 22.47 20.43
CA GLU A 167 -8.38 22.90 21.57
C GLU A 167 -6.92 22.44 21.40
N ASN A 168 -6.34 22.80 20.24
CA ASN A 168 -5.09 22.26 19.75
C ASN A 168 -3.92 22.54 20.69
N GLN A 169 -3.80 23.79 21.16
CA GLN A 169 -2.76 24.17 22.13
C GLN A 169 -2.81 23.30 23.38
N LYS A 170 -4.00 23.08 23.95
CA LYS A 170 -4.15 22.27 25.17
C LYS A 170 -3.69 20.80 24.92
N TYR A 171 -4.05 20.23 23.78
CA TYR A 171 -3.62 18.86 23.49
C TYR A 171 -2.12 18.79 23.21
N ARG A 172 -1.56 19.75 22.47
CA ARG A 172 -0.11 19.87 22.28
C ARG A 172 0.63 20.00 23.60
N ASP A 173 0.14 20.84 24.51
CA ASP A 173 0.70 21.00 25.85
C ASP A 173 0.64 19.69 26.66
N THR A 174 -0.43 18.93 26.55
CA THR A 174 -0.53 17.59 27.14
C THR A 174 0.56 16.65 26.61
N VAL A 175 0.78 16.62 25.30
CA VAL A 175 1.85 15.83 24.66
C VAL A 175 3.23 16.33 25.12
N LYS A 176 3.48 17.64 25.05
CA LYS A 176 4.75 18.28 25.47
C LYS A 176 5.07 17.96 26.93
N ASN A 177 4.09 18.07 27.83
CA ASN A 177 4.26 17.77 29.24
C ASN A 177 4.54 16.28 29.49
N THR A 178 3.85 15.41 28.76
CA THR A 178 4.11 13.96 28.84
C THR A 178 5.53 13.63 28.37
N LEU A 179 5.98 14.22 27.27
CA LEU A 179 7.36 14.03 26.76
C LEU A 179 8.41 14.53 27.74
N ARG A 180 8.18 15.69 28.37
CA ARG A 180 9.10 16.23 29.39
C ARG A 180 9.12 15.37 30.65
N PHE A 181 8.01 14.74 30.99
CA PHE A 181 7.90 13.91 32.16
C PHE A 181 8.47 12.50 31.93
N ASP A 182 7.86 11.74 31.03
CA ASP A 182 8.26 10.39 30.61
C ASP A 182 7.62 10.04 29.28
N PRO A 183 8.37 9.98 28.17
CA PRO A 183 7.84 9.61 26.85
C PRO A 183 7.13 8.25 26.83
N GLN A 184 7.54 7.31 27.72
CA GLN A 184 6.98 5.96 27.77
C GLN A 184 5.45 5.96 28.10
N VAL A 185 4.95 7.03 28.69
CA VAL A 185 3.51 7.18 28.98
C VAL A 185 2.70 7.28 27.69
N LEU A 186 3.23 7.96 26.64
CA LEU A 186 2.49 8.11 25.37
C LEU A 186 2.15 6.77 24.74
N LYS A 187 3.06 5.81 24.78
CA LYS A 187 2.79 4.48 24.17
C LYS A 187 1.75 3.65 24.92
N ARG A 188 1.40 4.05 26.13
CA ARG A 188 0.39 3.39 26.94
C ARG A 188 -1.03 3.91 26.71
N PHE A 189 -1.18 5.00 25.96
CA PHE A 189 -2.49 5.53 25.60
C PHE A 189 -3.18 4.67 24.54
N VAL A 190 -4.51 4.60 24.63
CA VAL A 190 -5.41 4.12 23.58
C VAL A 190 -6.07 5.34 22.96
N ASN A 191 -5.70 5.65 21.72
CA ASN A 191 -6.24 6.78 21.00
C ASN A 191 -7.47 6.35 20.18
N PHE A 192 -8.57 7.09 20.28
CA PHE A 192 -9.82 6.78 19.61
C PHE A 192 -10.59 8.04 19.20
N LEU A 193 -11.50 7.92 18.25
CA LEU A 193 -12.39 8.97 17.80
C LEU A 193 -13.79 8.81 18.41
N ASN A 194 -14.15 7.62 18.79
CA ASN A 194 -15.34 7.27 19.54
C ASN A 194 -15.14 5.95 20.30
N ASN A 195 -16.01 5.71 21.26
CA ASN A 195 -16.14 4.46 21.99
C ASN A 195 -17.65 4.19 22.24
N PRO A 196 -18.06 3.13 22.93
CA PRO A 196 -19.47 2.86 23.19
C PRO A 196 -20.25 3.98 23.91
N ASP A 197 -19.56 4.79 24.72
CA ASP A 197 -20.18 5.84 25.55
C ASP A 197 -20.26 7.21 24.85
N GLU A 198 -19.41 7.40 23.86
CA GLU A 198 -19.31 8.66 23.13
C GLU A 198 -20.19 8.66 21.86
N GLU A 199 -20.46 9.86 21.34
CA GLU A 199 -21.10 9.99 20.03
C GLU A 199 -20.24 9.33 18.94
N THR A 200 -20.86 8.92 17.83
CA THR A 200 -20.13 8.30 16.71
C THR A 200 -19.04 9.21 16.17
N ALA A 201 -18.00 8.61 15.63
CA ALA A 201 -16.87 9.37 15.07
C ALA A 201 -17.32 10.34 13.96
N VAL A 202 -18.33 9.95 13.18
CA VAL A 202 -18.92 10.80 12.13
C VAL A 202 -19.68 11.98 12.75
N ALA A 203 -20.45 11.78 13.81
CA ALA A 203 -21.13 12.86 14.51
C ALA A 203 -20.12 13.85 15.12
N GLN A 204 -18.99 13.35 15.58
CA GLN A 204 -17.97 14.18 16.25
C GLN A 204 -17.06 14.94 15.29
N PHE A 205 -16.67 14.34 14.16
CA PHE A 205 -15.63 14.87 13.26
C PHE A 205 -16.13 15.07 11.81
N GLY A 206 -17.34 14.62 11.47
CA GLY A 206 -17.84 14.60 10.10
C GLY A 206 -17.21 13.48 9.27
N LYS A 207 -17.35 13.56 7.93
CA LYS A 207 -16.78 12.61 6.97
C LYS A 207 -15.68 13.24 6.09
N GLY A 208 -15.28 14.47 6.38
CA GLY A 208 -14.32 15.25 5.60
C GLY A 208 -12.87 15.12 6.07
N ASP A 209 -12.07 16.10 5.68
CA ASP A 209 -10.62 16.11 5.94
C ASP A 209 -10.28 16.19 7.44
N LYS A 210 -11.12 16.86 8.26
CA LYS A 210 -10.95 16.88 9.72
C LYS A 210 -10.96 15.46 10.29
N TYR A 211 -11.94 14.63 9.90
CA TYR A 211 -12.01 13.24 10.34
C TYR A 211 -10.74 12.46 9.94
N PHE A 212 -10.35 12.53 8.66
CA PHE A 212 -9.20 11.79 8.17
C PHE A 212 -7.87 12.29 8.73
N GLY A 213 -7.76 13.57 9.02
CA GLY A 213 -6.60 14.16 9.71
C GLY A 213 -6.46 13.66 11.14
N VAL A 214 -7.54 13.69 11.92
CA VAL A 214 -7.53 13.18 13.31
C VAL A 214 -7.36 11.65 13.30
N CYS A 215 -7.96 10.93 12.34
CA CYS A 215 -7.76 9.50 12.18
C CYS A 215 -6.30 9.18 11.83
N THR A 216 -5.63 10.01 11.01
CA THR A 216 -4.20 9.89 10.75
C THR A 216 -3.38 10.03 12.03
N LEU A 217 -3.66 11.06 12.87
CA LEU A 217 -3.02 11.17 14.18
C LEU A 217 -3.27 9.92 15.04
N MET A 218 -4.51 9.44 15.08
CA MET A 218 -4.89 8.26 15.86
C MET A 218 -4.03 7.04 15.54
N VAL A 219 -3.76 6.80 14.24
CA VAL A 219 -3.03 5.60 13.80
C VAL A 219 -1.52 5.79 13.72
N THR A 220 -1.01 7.02 13.79
CA THR A 220 0.43 7.31 13.63
C THR A 220 1.10 7.88 14.89
N MET A 221 0.36 8.37 15.87
CA MET A 221 0.93 8.69 17.18
C MET A 221 1.25 7.41 17.97
N PRO A 222 2.23 7.47 18.89
CA PRO A 222 2.50 6.37 19.82
C PRO A 222 1.24 5.95 20.59
N GLY A 223 1.18 4.69 20.98
CA GLY A 223 0.04 4.12 21.69
C GLY A 223 -0.72 3.09 20.84
N LEU A 224 -1.94 2.79 21.22
CA LEU A 224 -2.82 1.83 20.55
C LEU A 224 -3.97 2.59 19.87
N PRO A 225 -4.13 2.51 18.55
CA PRO A 225 -5.33 3.03 17.90
C PRO A 225 -6.52 2.09 18.16
N MET A 226 -7.67 2.65 18.47
CA MET A 226 -8.92 1.92 18.62
C MET A 226 -9.99 2.51 17.72
N PHE A 227 -10.59 1.66 16.88
CA PHE A 227 -11.73 2.03 16.04
C PHE A 227 -13.02 1.61 16.74
N GLY A 228 -13.96 2.53 16.85
CA GLY A 228 -15.29 2.24 17.35
C GLY A 228 -16.14 1.51 16.29
N HIS A 229 -17.22 0.90 16.75
CA HIS A 229 -18.19 0.25 15.87
C HIS A 229 -18.74 1.25 14.83
N GLY A 230 -18.81 0.81 13.57
CA GLY A 230 -19.32 1.62 12.46
C GLY A 230 -18.46 2.80 12.03
N GLN A 231 -17.31 3.02 12.68
CA GLN A 231 -16.45 4.15 12.39
C GLN A 231 -15.90 4.12 10.96
N ILE A 232 -15.51 2.95 10.46
CA ILE A 232 -14.96 2.78 9.10
C ILE A 232 -16.05 2.85 8.06
N GLU A 233 -17.21 2.29 8.37
CA GLU A 233 -18.41 2.27 7.54
C GLU A 233 -19.10 3.63 7.44
N GLY A 234 -18.82 4.52 8.40
CA GLY A 234 -19.40 5.85 8.47
C GLY A 234 -20.81 5.87 9.04
N PHE A 235 -21.12 4.94 9.97
CA PHE A 235 -22.40 4.84 10.63
C PHE A 235 -22.65 6.00 11.58
N GLU A 236 -23.90 6.44 11.66
CA GLU A 236 -24.36 7.57 12.45
C GLU A 236 -25.14 7.16 13.70
N GLU A 237 -25.64 5.93 13.74
CA GLU A 237 -26.31 5.42 14.90
C GLU A 237 -25.33 5.13 16.03
N LYS A 238 -25.56 5.74 17.19
CA LYS A 238 -24.80 5.42 18.40
C LYS A 238 -25.22 4.06 18.93
N TYR A 239 -24.27 3.18 19.10
CA TYR A 239 -24.43 1.89 19.73
C TYR A 239 -23.89 1.96 21.16
N GLY A 240 -24.77 2.04 22.14
CA GLY A 240 -24.43 1.91 23.55
C GLY A 240 -24.76 0.51 24.07
N MET A 241 -24.32 0.20 25.28
CA MET A 241 -24.60 -1.10 25.92
C MET A 241 -26.08 -1.32 26.26
N GLU A 242 -26.87 -0.25 26.29
CA GLU A 242 -28.30 -0.28 26.55
C GLU A 242 -29.13 -0.81 25.38
N TYR A 243 -28.56 -0.88 24.17
CA TYR A 243 -29.28 -1.26 22.99
C TYR A 243 -29.15 -2.77 22.71
N THR A 244 -30.27 -3.43 22.59
CA THR A 244 -30.31 -4.85 22.23
C THR A 244 -30.27 -5.11 20.74
N ARG A 245 -30.54 -4.08 19.93
CA ARG A 245 -30.53 -4.13 18.46
C ARG A 245 -30.38 -2.73 17.87
N ALA A 246 -29.92 -2.67 16.60
CA ALA A 246 -29.93 -1.46 15.82
C ALA A 246 -31.35 -0.94 15.57
N TYR A 247 -31.54 0.35 15.66
CA TYR A 247 -32.79 1.02 15.24
C TYR A 247 -32.80 1.36 13.75
N ARG A 248 -31.61 1.57 13.17
CA ARG A 248 -31.43 1.88 11.76
C ARG A 248 -30.78 0.71 11.04
N ASN A 249 -31.16 0.50 9.79
CA ASN A 249 -30.45 -0.42 8.89
C ASN A 249 -29.49 0.42 8.03
N GLU A 250 -28.39 0.82 8.62
CA GLU A 250 -27.40 1.65 7.93
C GLU A 250 -26.57 0.82 6.95
N ILE A 251 -26.29 1.41 5.79
CA ILE A 251 -25.48 0.84 4.73
C ILE A 251 -24.10 1.52 4.76
N PRO A 252 -22.99 0.77 4.64
CA PRO A 252 -21.66 1.35 4.57
C PRO A 252 -21.54 2.42 3.49
N ASP A 253 -20.94 3.54 3.82
CA ASP A 253 -20.56 4.58 2.87
C ASP A 253 -19.30 4.12 2.13
N GLU A 254 -19.48 3.53 0.94
CA GLU A 254 -18.38 2.94 0.17
C GLU A 254 -17.29 3.98 -0.22
N GLY A 255 -17.67 5.24 -0.41
CA GLY A 255 -16.71 6.32 -0.67
C GLY A 255 -15.83 6.58 0.56
N PHE A 256 -16.42 6.57 1.74
CA PHE A 256 -15.73 6.73 3.01
C PHE A 256 -14.83 5.53 3.33
N VAL A 257 -15.31 4.31 3.10
CA VAL A 257 -14.54 3.06 3.22
C VAL A 257 -13.36 3.06 2.24
N ALA A 258 -13.58 3.44 0.98
CA ALA A 258 -12.52 3.52 -0.02
C ALA A 258 -11.43 4.52 0.39
N ARG A 259 -11.81 5.66 0.99
CA ARG A 259 -10.85 6.63 1.53
C ARG A 259 -10.05 6.05 2.70
N HIS A 260 -10.65 5.27 3.61
CA HIS A 260 -9.91 4.54 4.65
C HIS A 260 -8.89 3.56 4.06
N ARG A 261 -9.29 2.81 3.03
CA ARG A 261 -8.39 1.86 2.33
C ARG A 261 -7.18 2.57 1.72
N ARG A 262 -7.37 3.77 1.19
CA ARG A 262 -6.30 4.56 0.55
C ARG A 262 -5.45 5.30 1.57
N ASP A 263 -6.05 6.02 2.54
CA ASP A 263 -5.35 7.00 3.38
C ASP A 263 -4.92 6.41 4.74
N ILE A 264 -5.69 5.48 5.34
CA ILE A 264 -5.51 5.03 6.72
C ILE A 264 -4.92 3.62 6.81
N PHE A 265 -5.46 2.65 6.07
CA PHE A 265 -5.02 1.25 6.20
C PHE A 265 -3.54 1.02 5.84
N PRO A 266 -2.93 1.72 4.86
CA PRO A 266 -1.50 1.61 4.62
C PRO A 266 -0.64 2.02 5.83
N LEU A 267 -1.08 3.03 6.60
CA LEU A 267 -0.41 3.48 7.82
C LEU A 267 -0.57 2.46 8.95
N MET A 268 -1.75 1.86 9.10
CA MET A 268 -1.98 0.79 10.07
C MET A 268 -1.09 -0.43 9.82
N LYS A 269 -0.83 -0.78 8.56
CA LYS A 269 0.11 -1.87 8.21
C LYS A 269 1.55 -1.59 8.62
N LYS A 270 1.90 -0.32 8.80
CA LYS A 270 3.22 0.12 9.30
C LYS A 270 3.21 0.35 10.83
N ARG A 271 2.28 -0.27 11.59
CA ARG A 271 2.06 0.00 13.03
C ARG A 271 3.33 -0.08 13.88
N ARG A 272 4.25 -1.00 13.59
CA ARG A 272 5.53 -1.12 14.29
C ARG A 272 6.32 0.19 14.26
N LEU A 273 6.27 0.93 13.16
CA LEU A 273 6.94 2.21 13.00
C LEU A 273 6.38 3.29 13.92
N PHE A 274 5.06 3.24 14.19
CA PHE A 274 4.34 4.28 14.94
C PHE A 274 4.05 3.93 16.41
N ALA A 275 4.24 2.67 16.83
CA ALA A 275 3.77 2.20 18.13
C ALA A 275 4.64 2.67 19.29
N ASP A 276 5.93 2.89 19.06
CA ASP A 276 6.93 3.15 20.09
C ASP A 276 7.30 4.64 20.19
N VAL A 277 8.02 4.99 21.25
CA VAL A 277 8.41 6.34 21.60
C VAL A 277 9.93 6.57 21.59
N GLU A 278 10.73 5.53 21.38
CA GLU A 278 12.19 5.61 21.49
C GLU A 278 12.81 6.60 20.51
N ASN A 279 12.25 6.68 19.30
CA ASN A 279 12.66 7.62 18.26
C ASN A 279 11.52 8.58 17.86
N PHE A 280 10.51 8.73 18.73
CA PHE A 280 9.43 9.67 18.52
C PHE A 280 9.88 11.08 18.90
N LEU A 281 9.83 12.01 17.95
CA LEU A 281 10.13 13.42 18.16
C LEU A 281 8.92 14.25 17.75
N PHE A 282 8.49 15.14 18.64
CA PHE A 282 7.39 16.06 18.40
C PHE A 282 7.95 17.46 18.15
N TYR A 283 7.42 18.17 17.15
CA TYR A 283 7.97 19.44 16.69
C TYR A 283 6.97 20.58 16.80
N ASP A 284 7.49 21.78 16.88
CA ASP A 284 6.75 23.02 16.66
C ASP A 284 6.87 23.47 15.20
N LEU A 285 5.77 23.95 14.61
CA LEU A 285 5.78 24.64 13.33
C LEU A 285 5.93 26.14 13.61
N TRP A 286 6.96 26.75 13.07
CA TRP A 286 7.24 28.18 13.22
C TRP A 286 6.76 28.96 12.01
N ASN A 287 5.83 29.90 12.22
CA ASN A 287 5.29 30.79 11.21
C ASN A 287 5.55 32.25 11.66
N GLY A 288 6.41 32.96 10.89
CA GLY A 288 6.69 34.38 11.14
C GLY A 288 7.21 34.70 12.55
N GLY A 289 7.90 33.76 13.23
CA GLY A 289 8.47 33.96 14.57
C GLY A 289 7.57 33.50 15.74
N SER A 290 6.38 32.99 15.44
CA SER A 290 5.50 32.35 16.43
C SER A 290 5.23 30.90 16.11
N VAL A 291 4.89 30.11 17.12
CA VAL A 291 4.49 28.72 16.95
C VAL A 291 3.02 28.68 16.50
N ASP A 292 2.73 27.92 15.45
CA ASP A 292 1.34 27.61 15.09
C ASP A 292 0.87 26.41 15.91
N GLU A 293 0.07 26.68 16.91
CA GLU A 293 -0.44 25.66 17.84
C GLU A 293 -1.55 24.79 17.23
N ASN A 294 -1.97 25.05 15.98
CA ASN A 294 -2.93 24.21 15.28
C ASN A 294 -2.27 23.04 14.54
N VAL A 295 -0.95 23.06 14.41
CA VAL A 295 -0.20 22.06 13.65
C VAL A 295 0.42 21.02 14.58
N PHE A 296 0.16 19.75 14.27
CA PHE A 296 0.78 18.59 14.88
C PHE A 296 1.86 18.06 13.93
N ALA A 297 3.10 18.15 14.35
CA ALA A 297 4.25 17.68 13.56
C ALA A 297 5.11 16.75 14.40
N TYR A 298 5.41 15.56 13.88
CA TYR A 298 6.26 14.59 14.56
C TYR A 298 6.89 13.60 13.61
N SER A 299 8.07 13.10 13.98
CA SER A 299 8.74 11.99 13.29
C SER A 299 8.84 10.76 14.18
N ASN A 300 8.93 9.61 13.55
CA ASN A 300 9.28 8.36 14.22
C ASN A 300 10.15 7.49 13.32
N CYS A 301 11.04 6.70 13.91
CA CYS A 301 11.93 5.79 13.22
C CYS A 301 11.95 4.43 13.91
N ALA A 302 11.86 3.36 13.12
CA ALA A 302 12.03 1.99 13.57
C ALA A 302 12.73 1.17 12.48
N ASP A 303 13.70 0.33 12.88
CA ASP A 303 14.45 -0.56 11.98
C ASP A 303 15.09 0.17 10.78
N GLY A 304 15.54 1.40 10.96
CA GLY A 304 16.15 2.23 9.92
C GLY A 304 15.15 2.92 8.96
N VAL A 305 13.85 2.73 9.17
CA VAL A 305 12.80 3.40 8.40
C VAL A 305 12.28 4.59 9.19
N CYS A 306 12.30 5.78 8.61
CA CYS A 306 11.80 7.02 9.22
C CYS A 306 10.53 7.51 8.54
N THR A 307 9.72 8.24 9.29
CA THR A 307 8.52 8.93 8.80
C THR A 307 8.43 10.33 9.41
N LEU A 308 7.73 11.21 8.73
CA LEU A 308 7.31 12.51 9.24
C LEU A 308 5.81 12.67 8.99
N VAL A 309 5.07 13.03 10.02
CA VAL A 309 3.63 13.32 9.97
C VAL A 309 3.42 14.78 10.32
N VAL A 310 2.64 15.47 9.50
CA VAL A 310 2.24 16.87 9.75
C VAL A 310 0.75 17.00 9.51
N TYR A 311 0.01 17.57 10.45
CA TYR A 311 -1.43 17.76 10.37
C TYR A 311 -1.83 19.14 10.89
N ASN A 312 -2.63 19.86 10.11
CA ASN A 312 -3.24 21.11 10.51
C ASN A 312 -4.69 20.87 11.00
N ASN A 313 -4.93 20.94 12.30
CA ASN A 313 -6.29 20.76 12.85
C ASN A 313 -7.05 22.09 12.95
N LYS A 314 -7.07 22.86 11.85
CA LYS A 314 -7.78 24.11 11.70
C LYS A 314 -8.25 24.28 10.26
N TYR A 315 -9.31 25.02 10.03
CA TYR A 315 -9.84 25.27 8.68
C TYR A 315 -8.92 26.17 7.84
N GLU A 316 -8.26 27.12 8.49
CA GLU A 316 -7.38 28.05 7.81
C GLU A 316 -6.09 27.35 7.31
N ARG A 317 -5.60 27.83 6.18
CA ARG A 317 -4.32 27.41 5.63
C ARG A 317 -3.17 27.93 6.49
N THR A 318 -2.13 27.12 6.63
CA THR A 318 -0.90 27.51 7.31
C THR A 318 0.34 27.07 6.55
N ALA A 319 1.48 27.75 6.82
CA ALA A 319 2.78 27.35 6.31
C ALA A 319 3.86 27.78 7.28
N GLY A 320 4.94 27.02 7.38
CA GLY A 320 6.04 27.37 8.28
C GLY A 320 7.18 26.35 8.25
N TRP A 321 8.10 26.52 9.17
CA TRP A 321 9.32 25.72 9.28
C TRP A 321 9.26 24.78 10.50
N ILE A 322 9.68 23.53 10.28
CA ILE A 322 9.92 22.54 11.33
C ILE A 322 11.43 22.37 11.44
N LYS A 323 12.04 22.67 12.60
CA LYS A 323 13.49 22.61 12.76
C LYS A 323 13.94 21.73 13.93
N GLU A 324 13.44 22.00 15.11
CA GLU A 324 13.83 21.32 16.35
C GLU A 324 12.62 20.70 17.04
N SER A 325 12.86 19.56 17.69
CA SER A 325 11.87 18.92 18.53
C SER A 325 11.61 19.73 19.81
N VAL A 326 10.42 19.58 20.36
CA VAL A 326 10.18 20.02 21.74
C VAL A 326 11.07 19.21 22.70
N PRO A 327 11.43 19.76 23.87
CA PRO A 327 12.22 19.03 24.85
C PRO A 327 11.50 17.78 25.35
N TYR A 328 12.23 16.67 25.42
CA TYR A 328 11.74 15.39 25.96
C TYR A 328 12.73 14.78 26.93
N ALA A 329 12.22 13.97 27.86
CA ALA A 329 13.04 13.30 28.87
C ALA A 329 13.77 12.10 28.28
N LEU A 330 15.09 12.12 28.38
CA LEU A 330 15.95 10.99 28.11
C LEU A 330 16.45 10.38 29.42
N LYS A 331 16.16 9.10 29.67
CA LYS A 331 16.67 8.39 30.84
C LYS A 331 18.18 8.29 30.80
N THR A 332 18.84 8.60 31.92
CA THR A 332 20.32 8.55 32.09
C THR A 332 20.74 7.50 33.09
N GLY A 333 19.81 6.91 33.84
CA GLY A 333 20.05 5.87 34.84
C GLY A 333 18.77 5.11 35.19
N SER A 334 18.83 4.32 36.27
CA SER A 334 17.72 3.48 36.74
C SER A 334 16.76 4.19 37.69
N GLY A 335 17.16 5.31 38.28
CA GLY A 335 16.31 6.09 39.18
C GLY A 335 15.21 6.85 38.45
N GLU A 336 14.11 7.15 39.14
CA GLU A 336 12.98 7.89 38.58
C GLU A 336 13.38 9.32 38.17
N ASN A 337 14.34 9.91 38.86
CA ASN A 337 14.88 11.24 38.61
C ASN A 337 16.10 11.25 37.67
N ASP A 338 16.61 10.06 37.28
CA ASP A 338 17.77 9.94 36.41
C ASP A 338 17.38 10.22 34.95
N LYS A 339 17.08 11.49 34.67
CA LYS A 339 16.65 11.95 33.35
C LYS A 339 17.18 13.34 33.06
N ARG A 340 17.47 13.62 31.80
CA ARG A 340 17.75 14.96 31.29
C ARG A 340 16.79 15.32 30.16
N LEU A 341 16.49 16.60 30.02
CA LEU A 341 15.73 17.11 28.86
C LEU A 341 16.70 17.33 27.70
N VAL A 342 16.31 16.81 26.55
CA VAL A 342 17.06 16.95 25.29
C VAL A 342 16.14 17.40 24.17
N THR A 343 16.72 18.09 23.19
CA THR A 343 16.07 18.39 21.89
C THR A 343 16.88 17.74 20.78
N ARG A 344 16.27 17.47 19.64
CA ARG A 344 16.95 17.03 18.42
C ARG A 344 16.42 17.81 17.22
N THR A 345 17.28 18.03 16.26
CA THR A 345 16.88 18.61 14.97
C THR A 345 16.02 17.64 14.17
N ILE A 346 15.24 18.16 13.23
CA ILE A 346 14.48 17.31 12.30
C ILE A 346 15.42 16.42 11.47
N ALA A 347 16.59 16.90 11.11
CA ALA A 347 17.59 16.10 10.39
C ALA A 347 18.04 14.87 11.20
N GLU A 348 18.29 15.04 12.51
CA GLU A 348 18.57 13.91 13.41
C GLU A 348 17.36 12.99 13.56
N GLY A 349 16.16 13.55 13.63
CA GLY A 349 14.90 12.79 13.70
C GLY A 349 14.60 11.97 12.44
N LEU A 350 15.12 12.37 11.30
CA LEU A 350 15.03 11.67 10.03
C LEU A 350 16.29 10.84 9.70
N CYS A 351 17.23 10.73 10.64
CA CYS A 351 18.48 10.00 10.49
C CYS A 351 19.35 10.48 9.32
N LEU A 352 19.34 11.79 9.00
CA LEU A 352 20.17 12.35 7.94
C LEU A 352 21.62 12.54 8.41
N SER A 353 22.58 12.00 7.65
CA SER A 353 23.98 12.15 7.92
C SER A 353 24.49 13.58 7.65
N GLY A 354 25.68 13.89 8.18
CA GLY A 354 26.38 15.16 7.93
C GLY A 354 27.15 15.23 6.61
N GLU A 355 27.06 14.22 5.75
CA GLU A 355 27.82 14.14 4.51
C GLU A 355 27.41 15.24 3.52
N ARG A 356 28.40 15.70 2.75
CA ARG A 356 28.19 16.72 1.71
C ARG A 356 27.55 16.10 0.47
N ASP A 357 26.94 16.93 -0.37
CA ASP A 357 26.36 16.55 -1.66
C ASP A 357 25.33 15.41 -1.53
N THR A 358 24.57 15.40 -0.42
CA THR A 358 23.54 14.43 -0.15
C THR A 358 22.15 15.06 -0.25
N TYR A 359 21.20 14.27 -0.74
CA TYR A 359 19.82 14.67 -0.94
C TYR A 359 18.89 13.74 -0.17
N CYS A 360 17.92 14.31 0.53
CA CYS A 360 16.86 13.61 1.20
C CYS A 360 15.68 13.44 0.24
N ILE A 361 15.33 12.20 -0.05
CA ILE A 361 14.17 11.84 -0.85
C ILE A 361 13.10 11.28 0.09
N PHE A 362 11.86 11.69 -0.08
CA PHE A 362 10.73 11.22 0.69
C PHE A 362 9.45 11.24 -0.15
N ARG A 363 8.52 10.36 0.18
CA ARG A 363 7.27 10.18 -0.55
C ARG A 363 6.09 10.59 0.31
N GLU A 364 5.20 11.43 -0.21
CA GLU A 364 3.93 11.72 0.46
C GLU A 364 2.93 10.58 0.19
N GLN A 365 2.38 10.00 1.26
CA GLN A 365 1.66 8.72 1.23
C GLN A 365 0.34 8.80 0.45
N ARG A 366 -0.40 9.92 0.55
CA ARG A 366 -1.73 10.08 -0.05
C ARG A 366 -1.64 10.41 -1.54
N SER A 367 -0.80 11.35 -1.91
CA SER A 367 -0.59 11.75 -3.30
C SER A 367 0.30 10.78 -4.07
N GLY A 368 1.15 10.04 -3.36
CA GLY A 368 2.18 9.18 -3.95
C GLY A 368 3.36 9.93 -4.53
N LEU A 369 3.40 11.26 -4.41
CA LEU A 369 4.45 12.09 -4.99
C LEU A 369 5.76 11.99 -4.20
N TYR A 370 6.86 11.95 -4.91
CA TYR A 370 8.20 12.03 -4.38
C TYR A 370 8.67 13.47 -4.30
N TYR A 371 9.33 13.79 -3.20
CA TYR A 371 9.97 15.08 -2.95
C TYR A 371 11.46 14.87 -2.74
N ILE A 372 12.24 15.87 -3.11
CA ILE A 372 13.68 15.90 -2.93
C ILE A 372 14.12 17.23 -2.32
N ARG A 373 15.00 17.16 -1.34
CA ARG A 373 15.60 18.33 -0.68
C ARG A 373 17.08 18.06 -0.47
N GLU A 374 17.87 19.11 -0.49
CA GLU A 374 19.26 19.02 -0.07
C GLU A 374 19.33 18.73 1.43
N SER A 375 20.13 17.73 1.83
CA SER A 375 20.23 17.34 3.25
C SER A 375 20.85 18.45 4.12
N SER A 376 21.75 19.25 3.55
CA SER A 376 22.33 20.42 4.23
C SER A 376 21.27 21.48 4.54
N ASP A 377 20.35 21.76 3.60
CA ASP A 377 19.26 22.74 3.80
C ASP A 377 18.32 22.29 4.93
N ILE A 378 17.97 20.98 4.98
CA ILE A 378 17.16 20.45 6.09
C ILE A 378 17.89 20.59 7.44
N ARG A 379 19.20 20.39 7.49
CA ARG A 379 19.98 20.52 8.73
C ARG A 379 20.07 21.98 9.21
N GLU A 380 20.29 22.89 8.30
CA GLU A 380 20.52 24.29 8.65
C GLU A 380 19.23 25.07 8.90
N ARG A 381 18.24 24.89 8.02
CA ARG A 381 17.01 25.67 8.02
C ARG A 381 15.81 24.91 8.55
N GLY A 382 15.86 23.59 8.53
CA GLY A 382 14.70 22.73 8.80
C GLY A 382 13.92 22.40 7.54
N LEU A 383 12.71 21.86 7.70
CA LEU A 383 11.81 21.53 6.61
C LEU A 383 10.64 22.51 6.56
N PHE A 384 10.46 23.17 5.41
CA PHE A 384 9.31 24.00 5.15
C PHE A 384 8.11 23.14 4.73
N VAL A 385 6.96 23.34 5.36
CA VAL A 385 5.70 22.70 5.03
C VAL A 385 4.61 23.73 4.81
N SER A 386 3.65 23.41 3.96
CA SER A 386 2.46 24.21 3.70
C SER A 386 1.25 23.27 3.69
N LEU A 387 0.23 23.61 4.46
CA LEU A 387 -0.95 22.80 4.72
C LEU A 387 -2.22 23.60 4.46
N ASN A 388 -3.16 23.00 3.76
CA ASN A 388 -4.52 23.54 3.69
C ASN A 388 -5.27 23.27 5.00
N GLY A 389 -6.52 23.73 5.10
CA GLY A 389 -7.35 23.47 6.25
C GLY A 389 -7.60 21.95 6.43
N PHE A 390 -7.39 21.45 7.63
CA PHE A 390 -7.52 20.04 8.00
C PHE A 390 -6.68 19.07 7.16
N GLU A 391 -5.63 19.55 6.49
CA GLU A 391 -4.75 18.70 5.70
C GLU A 391 -3.76 17.95 6.59
N ALA A 392 -3.65 16.64 6.33
CA ALA A 392 -2.59 15.78 6.84
C ALA A 392 -1.65 15.37 5.71
N GLN A 393 -0.35 15.50 5.93
CA GLN A 393 0.71 15.02 5.05
C GLN A 393 1.55 13.99 5.83
N VAL A 394 1.68 12.78 5.27
CA VAL A 394 2.48 11.72 5.86
C VAL A 394 3.60 11.35 4.90
N TYR A 395 4.82 11.67 5.28
CA TYR A 395 6.00 11.38 4.49
C TYR A 395 6.62 10.06 4.92
N THR A 396 6.76 9.15 3.98
CA THR A 396 7.32 7.82 4.16
C THR A 396 8.47 7.61 3.19
N ASP A 397 9.10 6.44 3.28
CA ASP A 397 10.18 6.03 2.38
C ASP A 397 11.32 7.06 2.33
N ILE A 398 11.60 7.66 3.51
CA ILE A 398 12.63 8.69 3.68
C ILE A 398 13.99 8.02 3.54
N SER A 399 14.78 8.52 2.60
CA SER A 399 16.13 8.02 2.33
C SER A 399 17.07 9.18 2.01
N GLN A 400 18.33 8.99 2.32
CA GLN A 400 19.39 9.91 1.94
C GLN A 400 20.25 9.27 0.87
N ILE A 401 20.55 10.02 -0.18
CA ILE A 401 21.35 9.57 -1.31
C ILE A 401 22.43 10.60 -1.62
N THR A 402 23.63 10.12 -1.95
CA THR A 402 24.72 10.97 -2.43
C THR A 402 24.52 11.28 -3.90
N ASP A 403 24.83 12.50 -4.34
CA ASP A 403 24.73 12.91 -5.74
C ASP A 403 25.61 12.06 -6.65
N THR A 404 25.23 11.98 -7.91
CA THR A 404 25.98 11.27 -8.94
C THR A 404 27.00 12.21 -9.61
N ASP A 405 27.95 11.64 -10.34
CA ASP A 405 28.91 12.41 -11.14
C ASP A 405 28.22 13.30 -12.19
N THR A 406 26.99 12.91 -12.61
CA THR A 406 26.15 13.70 -13.54
C THR A 406 25.31 14.77 -12.83
N HIS A 407 25.46 14.95 -11.53
CA HIS A 407 24.67 15.87 -10.71
C HIS A 407 23.15 15.65 -10.82
N LYS A 408 22.73 14.39 -10.92
CA LYS A 408 21.32 13.99 -11.09
C LYS A 408 20.42 14.59 -10.01
N TYR A 409 20.76 14.36 -8.75
CA TYR A 409 19.89 14.75 -7.63
C TYR A 409 19.90 16.25 -7.38
N ARG A 410 21.00 16.92 -7.63
CA ARG A 410 21.11 18.39 -7.63
C ARG A 410 20.17 19.00 -8.66
N THR A 411 20.24 18.50 -9.89
CA THR A 411 19.42 18.99 -11.00
C THR A 411 17.94 18.75 -10.76
N LEU A 412 17.57 17.55 -10.26
CA LEU A 412 16.19 17.24 -9.88
C LEU A 412 15.68 18.17 -8.77
N CYS A 413 16.48 18.39 -7.72
CA CYS A 413 16.13 19.27 -6.62
C CYS A 413 15.87 20.72 -7.10
N GLN A 414 16.74 21.23 -7.95
CA GLN A 414 16.60 22.57 -8.55
C GLN A 414 15.39 22.67 -9.49
N THR A 415 15.19 21.68 -10.35
CA THR A 415 14.07 21.65 -11.31
C THR A 415 12.72 21.58 -10.60
N LEU A 416 12.62 20.77 -9.57
CA LEU A 416 11.40 20.65 -8.77
C LEU A 416 11.15 21.87 -7.88
N ALA A 417 12.21 22.55 -7.41
CA ALA A 417 12.10 23.72 -6.54
C ALA A 417 11.07 23.53 -5.42
N GLY A 418 11.11 22.35 -4.80
CA GLY A 418 10.20 22.00 -3.70
C GLY A 418 8.90 21.31 -4.11
N ARG A 419 8.56 21.24 -5.38
CA ARG A 419 7.37 20.50 -5.87
C ARG A 419 7.59 18.99 -5.81
N GLY A 420 6.49 18.24 -5.76
CA GLY A 420 6.52 16.78 -5.88
C GLY A 420 6.52 16.31 -7.33
N ALA A 421 7.04 15.11 -7.57
CA ALA A 421 7.00 14.40 -8.84
C ALA A 421 6.45 12.98 -8.65
N GLU A 422 5.77 12.44 -9.64
CA GLU A 422 5.25 11.07 -9.60
C GLU A 422 6.38 10.04 -9.57
N ASP A 423 7.46 10.32 -10.30
CA ASP A 423 8.65 9.48 -10.39
C ASP A 423 9.89 10.34 -10.73
N LEU A 424 10.89 10.28 -9.86
CA LEU A 424 12.13 11.05 -10.02
C LEU A 424 13.00 10.51 -11.16
N ASP A 425 12.99 9.21 -11.41
CA ASP A 425 13.78 8.62 -12.49
C ASP A 425 13.21 9.00 -13.85
N THR A 426 11.88 8.96 -13.96
CA THR A 426 11.19 9.46 -15.17
C THR A 426 11.47 10.95 -15.44
N LEU A 427 11.43 11.77 -14.38
CA LEU A 427 11.74 13.19 -14.53
C LEU A 427 13.21 13.41 -14.94
N TRP A 428 14.12 12.62 -14.38
CA TRP A 428 15.53 12.66 -14.79
C TRP A 428 15.71 12.30 -16.27
N GLU A 429 15.05 11.22 -16.74
CA GLU A 429 15.05 10.84 -18.15
C GLU A 429 14.55 11.99 -19.06
N GLU A 430 13.49 12.71 -18.66
CA GLU A 430 12.98 13.87 -19.40
C GLU A 430 14.00 15.00 -19.49
N ILE A 431 14.78 15.21 -18.46
CA ILE A 431 15.83 16.24 -18.44
C ILE A 431 17.05 15.79 -19.26
N GLU A 432 17.54 14.57 -18.98
CA GLU A 432 18.76 14.03 -19.58
C GLU A 432 18.60 13.81 -21.09
N TYR A 433 17.43 13.32 -21.52
CA TYR A 433 17.15 12.98 -22.92
C TYR A 433 16.26 14.01 -23.64
N TRP A 434 16.16 15.23 -23.10
CA TRP A 434 15.30 16.28 -23.65
C TRP A 434 15.44 16.46 -25.17
N GLU A 435 16.67 16.65 -25.68
CA GLU A 435 16.90 16.85 -27.09
C GLU A 435 16.48 15.64 -27.93
N LEU A 436 16.80 14.44 -27.44
CA LEU A 436 16.44 13.19 -28.11
C LEU A 436 14.92 13.01 -28.17
N TYR A 437 14.24 13.27 -27.06
CA TYR A 437 12.77 13.17 -27.00
C TYR A 437 12.09 14.22 -27.86
N LYS A 438 12.64 15.44 -27.91
CA LYS A 438 12.09 16.50 -28.77
C LYS A 438 12.23 16.19 -30.25
N ALA A 439 13.36 15.65 -30.67
CA ALA A 439 13.56 15.20 -32.03
C ALA A 439 12.64 14.03 -32.40
N LEU A 440 12.48 13.04 -31.48
CA LEU A 440 11.55 11.94 -31.67
C LEU A 440 10.11 12.42 -31.73
N GLU A 441 9.70 13.35 -30.89
CA GLU A 441 8.34 13.92 -30.86
C GLU A 441 7.97 14.51 -32.22
N THR A 442 8.85 15.32 -32.77
CA THR A 442 8.62 15.98 -34.08
C THR A 442 8.40 14.95 -35.18
N PHE A 443 9.23 13.93 -35.23
CA PHE A 443 9.15 12.86 -36.23
C PHE A 443 7.91 11.95 -35.98
N ALA A 444 7.74 11.45 -34.75
CA ALA A 444 6.75 10.41 -34.43
C ALA A 444 5.31 10.92 -34.49
N ILE A 445 5.03 12.14 -34.00
CA ILE A 445 3.67 12.68 -34.03
C ILE A 445 3.20 12.86 -35.47
N LEU A 446 4.03 13.44 -36.32
CA LEU A 446 3.71 13.66 -37.76
C LEU A 446 3.49 12.30 -38.45
N LEU A 447 4.42 11.35 -38.27
CA LEU A 447 4.34 10.01 -38.86
C LEU A 447 3.05 9.27 -38.44
N ILE A 448 2.76 9.22 -37.12
CA ILE A 448 1.63 8.46 -36.58
C ILE A 448 0.30 9.11 -37.01
N SER A 449 0.16 10.44 -36.91
CA SER A 449 -1.06 11.14 -37.32
C SER A 449 -1.39 10.91 -38.79
N LYS A 450 -0.39 11.07 -39.67
CA LYS A 450 -0.56 10.88 -41.11
C LYS A 450 -0.77 9.41 -41.50
N THR A 451 -0.15 8.51 -40.78
CA THR A 451 -0.40 7.07 -40.98
C THR A 451 -1.84 6.71 -40.62
N GLU A 452 -2.37 7.22 -39.51
CA GLU A 452 -3.77 7.00 -39.14
C GLU A 452 -4.73 7.53 -40.21
N GLU A 453 -4.46 8.75 -40.76
CA GLU A 453 -5.24 9.30 -41.88
C GLU A 453 -5.17 8.43 -43.15
N ILE A 454 -4.07 7.75 -43.40
CA ILE A 454 -3.90 6.85 -44.55
C ILE A 454 -4.65 5.52 -44.34
N LEU A 455 -4.55 4.93 -43.13
CA LEU A 455 -5.16 3.65 -42.82
C LEU A 455 -6.66 3.75 -42.56
N HIS A 456 -7.12 4.88 -41.99
CA HIS A 456 -8.51 5.14 -41.60
C HIS A 456 -8.98 6.50 -42.14
N PRO A 457 -9.21 6.64 -43.45
CA PRO A 457 -9.72 7.88 -44.01
C PRO A 457 -11.06 8.28 -43.41
N ALA A 458 -11.25 9.56 -43.14
CA ALA A 458 -12.46 10.10 -42.51
C ALA A 458 -13.74 9.88 -43.35
N ASP A 459 -13.61 9.74 -44.68
CA ASP A 459 -14.69 9.47 -45.63
C ASP A 459 -14.98 7.96 -45.80
N GLY A 460 -14.26 7.10 -45.09
CA GLY A 460 -14.43 5.64 -45.16
C GLY A 460 -14.03 5.03 -46.50
N THR A 461 -13.41 5.79 -47.40
CA THR A 461 -12.98 5.30 -48.74
C THR A 461 -11.73 4.46 -48.64
N GLN A 462 -11.80 3.22 -49.12
CA GLN A 462 -10.63 2.38 -49.25
C GLN A 462 -9.74 2.85 -50.41
N LEU A 463 -8.48 3.12 -50.11
CA LEU A 463 -7.53 3.59 -51.12
C LEU A 463 -7.12 2.44 -52.05
N LYS A 464 -7.15 2.72 -53.35
CA LYS A 464 -6.58 1.80 -54.35
C LYS A 464 -5.06 1.71 -54.16
N LYS A 465 -4.46 0.57 -54.51
CA LYS A 465 -3.03 0.30 -54.25
C LYS A 465 -2.08 1.42 -54.78
N LYS A 466 -2.35 1.98 -55.94
CA LYS A 466 -1.55 3.10 -56.49
C LYS A 466 -1.67 4.36 -55.63
N ALA A 467 -2.88 4.75 -55.26
CA ALA A 467 -3.10 5.93 -54.40
C ALA A 467 -2.49 5.76 -52.99
N LEU A 468 -2.48 4.54 -52.51
CA LEU A 468 -1.82 4.19 -51.24
C LEU A 468 -0.29 4.40 -51.37
N THR A 469 0.33 3.86 -52.45
CA THR A 469 1.76 4.01 -52.67
C THR A 469 2.15 5.49 -52.84
N ASP A 470 1.35 6.27 -53.59
CA ASP A 470 1.59 7.72 -53.77
C ASP A 470 1.52 8.48 -52.44
N LYS A 471 0.50 8.18 -51.61
CA LYS A 471 0.37 8.81 -50.25
C LYS A 471 1.53 8.40 -49.33
N MET A 472 1.95 7.16 -49.38
CA MET A 472 3.10 6.66 -48.56
C MET A 472 4.38 7.37 -48.98
N GLN A 473 4.64 7.51 -50.27
CA GLN A 473 5.81 8.23 -50.75
C GLN A 473 5.77 9.67 -50.30
N ALA A 474 4.63 10.36 -50.47
CA ALA A 474 4.47 11.72 -50.01
C ALA A 474 4.74 11.89 -48.51
N LEU A 475 4.20 10.97 -47.67
CA LEU A 475 4.47 10.96 -46.22
C LEU A 475 5.95 10.71 -45.91
N THR A 476 6.58 9.78 -46.63
CA THR A 476 8.00 9.49 -46.42
C THR A 476 8.86 10.73 -46.78
N ASP A 477 8.50 11.44 -47.81
CA ASP A 477 9.21 12.69 -48.19
C ASP A 477 8.95 13.81 -47.17
N GLU A 478 7.73 13.91 -46.65
CA GLU A 478 7.34 14.89 -45.62
C GLU A 478 8.06 14.66 -44.29
N VAL A 479 8.22 13.41 -43.82
CA VAL A 479 8.88 13.11 -42.55
C VAL A 479 10.40 13.01 -42.64
N LYS A 480 10.97 13.04 -43.84
CA LYS A 480 12.40 12.77 -44.09
C LYS A 480 13.32 13.68 -43.26
N GLU A 481 13.07 14.99 -43.25
CA GLU A 481 13.92 15.96 -42.54
C GLU A 481 13.86 15.70 -41.02
N SER A 482 12.67 15.53 -40.46
CA SER A 482 12.49 15.26 -39.03
C SER A 482 13.05 13.90 -38.61
N ALA A 483 12.93 12.90 -39.46
CA ALA A 483 13.50 11.54 -39.23
C ALA A 483 15.04 11.62 -39.21
N LEU A 484 15.66 12.29 -40.20
CA LEU A 484 17.12 12.44 -40.24
C LEU A 484 17.63 13.22 -39.03
N ALA A 485 16.93 14.27 -38.62
CA ALA A 485 17.27 15.03 -37.43
C ALA A 485 17.20 14.18 -36.18
N PHE A 486 16.15 13.32 -36.04
CA PHE A 486 16.04 12.36 -34.98
C PHE A 486 17.18 11.32 -35.00
N TYR A 487 17.48 10.71 -36.13
CA TYR A 487 18.55 9.72 -36.24
C TYR A 487 19.93 10.30 -35.97
N ALA A 488 20.22 11.53 -36.36
CA ALA A 488 21.46 12.21 -36.04
C ALA A 488 21.58 12.46 -34.52
N THR A 489 20.49 12.86 -33.88
CA THR A 489 20.44 13.04 -32.43
C THR A 489 20.58 11.69 -31.70
N ALA A 490 19.86 10.68 -32.16
CA ALA A 490 19.91 9.35 -31.60
C ALA A 490 21.30 8.71 -31.71
N GLN A 491 21.99 8.91 -32.82
CA GLN A 491 23.37 8.47 -32.99
C GLN A 491 24.30 9.09 -31.98
N ARG A 492 24.24 10.40 -31.77
CA ARG A 492 25.04 11.09 -30.74
C ARG A 492 24.82 10.54 -29.33
N PHE A 493 23.56 10.31 -28.94
CA PHE A 493 23.24 9.74 -27.64
C PHE A 493 23.66 8.27 -27.52
N ALA A 494 23.51 7.47 -28.58
CA ALA A 494 23.95 6.09 -28.61
C ALA A 494 25.48 5.99 -28.49
N ASP A 495 26.24 6.80 -29.25
CA ASP A 495 27.69 6.87 -29.17
C ASP A 495 28.16 7.26 -27.77
N GLY A 496 27.52 8.24 -27.13
CA GLY A 496 27.76 8.62 -25.74
C GLY A 496 27.52 7.49 -24.73
N CYS A 497 26.68 6.53 -25.07
CA CYS A 497 26.42 5.30 -24.28
C CYS A 497 27.29 4.11 -24.70
N GLY A 498 28.19 4.27 -25.68
CA GLY A 498 29.05 3.20 -26.18
C GLY A 498 28.39 2.24 -27.18
N TYR A 499 27.23 2.61 -27.72
CA TYR A 499 26.54 1.84 -28.76
C TYR A 499 26.89 2.41 -30.11
N LYS A 500 27.19 1.55 -31.10
CA LYS A 500 27.41 1.92 -32.48
C LYS A 500 26.20 1.59 -33.30
N ILE A 501 25.57 2.62 -33.88
CA ILE A 501 24.44 2.48 -34.80
C ILE A 501 24.78 3.07 -36.16
N ALA A 502 24.01 2.69 -37.20
CA ALA A 502 24.26 3.13 -38.55
C ALA A 502 24.07 4.63 -38.71
N PRO A 503 24.68 5.24 -39.73
CA PRO A 503 24.45 6.66 -40.06
C PRO A 503 22.97 6.97 -40.35
N PRO A 504 22.51 8.21 -40.12
CA PRO A 504 21.12 8.63 -40.27
C PRO A 504 20.47 8.23 -41.60
N GLU A 505 21.18 8.42 -42.72
CA GLU A 505 20.65 8.10 -44.07
C GLU A 505 20.42 6.58 -44.24
N LYS A 506 21.26 5.73 -43.60
CA LYS A 506 21.07 4.31 -43.68
C LYS A 506 19.88 3.88 -42.78
N GLN A 507 19.72 4.44 -41.59
CA GLN A 507 18.59 4.24 -40.75
C GLN A 507 17.29 4.68 -41.44
N PHE A 508 17.27 5.81 -42.08
CA PHE A 508 16.12 6.30 -42.85
C PHE A 508 15.75 5.36 -44.00
N ARG A 509 16.72 4.84 -44.72
CA ARG A 509 16.44 3.84 -45.80
C ARG A 509 15.85 2.56 -45.25
N GLN A 510 16.33 2.10 -44.12
CA GLN A 510 15.77 0.91 -43.45
C GLN A 510 14.35 1.19 -42.94
N PHE A 511 14.14 2.33 -42.30
CA PHE A 511 12.81 2.80 -41.89
C PHE A 511 11.84 2.79 -43.06
N ASN A 512 12.17 3.42 -44.18
CA ASN A 512 11.28 3.50 -45.35
C ASN A 512 10.93 2.11 -45.90
N LYS A 513 11.92 1.21 -45.95
CA LYS A 513 11.68 -0.19 -46.36
C LYS A 513 10.67 -0.90 -45.45
N MET A 514 10.86 -0.81 -44.16
CA MET A 514 9.99 -1.44 -43.17
C MET A 514 8.61 -0.78 -43.13
N PHE A 515 8.56 0.54 -43.11
CA PHE A 515 7.32 1.31 -43.15
C PHE A 515 6.46 0.94 -44.36
N SER A 516 7.07 0.88 -45.56
CA SER A 516 6.38 0.49 -46.78
C SER A 516 5.80 -0.93 -46.67
N ALA A 517 6.53 -1.88 -46.12
CA ALA A 517 6.06 -3.23 -45.94
C ALA A 517 4.89 -3.30 -44.94
N VAL A 518 4.98 -2.58 -43.83
CA VAL A 518 3.93 -2.52 -42.79
C VAL A 518 2.63 -1.96 -43.36
N ILE A 519 2.69 -0.81 -44.03
CA ILE A 519 1.50 -0.16 -44.61
C ILE A 519 0.86 -1.01 -45.70
N SER A 520 1.68 -1.64 -46.59
CA SER A 520 1.15 -2.56 -47.60
C SER A 520 0.40 -3.74 -46.97
N SER A 521 0.97 -4.34 -45.91
CA SER A 521 0.33 -5.42 -45.20
C SER A 521 -0.92 -4.98 -44.44
N ALA A 522 -0.93 -3.78 -43.88
CA ALA A 522 -2.10 -3.21 -43.20
C ALA A 522 -3.24 -2.92 -44.20
N ALA A 523 -2.92 -2.36 -45.37
CA ALA A 523 -3.92 -2.16 -46.41
C ALA A 523 -4.49 -3.48 -46.94
N ASP A 524 -3.66 -4.49 -47.14
CA ASP A 524 -4.13 -5.81 -47.52
C ASP A 524 -5.02 -6.45 -46.46
N ALA A 525 -4.73 -6.23 -45.16
CA ALA A 525 -5.58 -6.69 -44.05
C ALA A 525 -6.96 -6.02 -44.07
N VAL A 526 -7.01 -4.70 -44.32
CA VAL A 526 -8.27 -3.94 -44.44
C VAL A 526 -9.08 -4.40 -45.65
N LEU A 527 -8.45 -4.60 -46.78
CA LEU A 527 -9.11 -5.03 -48.02
C LEU A 527 -9.73 -6.45 -47.94
N ARG A 528 -9.09 -7.33 -47.20
CA ARG A 528 -9.59 -8.73 -47.03
C ARG A 528 -10.74 -8.83 -46.03
N ASN A 529 -10.75 -8.01 -45.03
CA ASN A 529 -11.75 -7.99 -43.94
C ASN A 529 -12.36 -9.37 -43.60
N PRO A 530 -11.52 -10.43 -43.41
CA PRO A 530 -12.02 -11.77 -43.13
C PRO A 530 -12.65 -11.82 -41.71
N SER A 531 -13.61 -12.71 -41.51
CA SER A 531 -14.07 -12.98 -40.13
C SER A 531 -12.96 -13.59 -39.29
N ALA A 532 -13.05 -13.46 -37.95
CA ALA A 532 -12.05 -14.02 -37.04
C ALA A 532 -11.87 -15.54 -37.25
N GLU A 533 -12.96 -16.27 -37.56
CA GLU A 533 -12.94 -17.72 -37.82
C GLU A 533 -12.25 -18.05 -39.16
N GLU A 534 -12.51 -17.26 -40.19
CA GLU A 534 -11.83 -17.43 -41.49
C GLU A 534 -10.34 -17.15 -41.38
N ASN A 535 -9.96 -16.12 -40.61
CA ASN A 535 -8.58 -15.78 -40.36
C ASN A 535 -7.84 -16.88 -39.58
N GLU A 536 -8.47 -17.44 -38.54
CA GLU A 536 -7.92 -18.56 -37.77
C GLU A 536 -7.81 -19.84 -38.61
N LYS A 537 -8.79 -20.10 -39.45
CA LYS A 537 -8.77 -21.21 -40.42
C LYS A 537 -7.63 -21.05 -41.43
N LEU A 538 -7.46 -19.87 -42.02
CA LEU A 538 -6.37 -19.52 -42.92
C LEU A 538 -4.99 -19.72 -42.30
N LEU A 539 -4.84 -19.29 -41.05
CA LEU A 539 -3.62 -19.51 -40.28
C LEU A 539 -3.37 -21.01 -40.02
N LYS A 540 -4.41 -21.81 -39.70
CA LYS A 540 -4.29 -23.26 -39.43
C LYS A 540 -4.07 -24.10 -40.71
N GLU A 541 -4.78 -23.84 -41.76
CA GLU A 541 -4.66 -24.58 -43.03
C GLU A 541 -3.26 -24.46 -43.66
N LYS A 542 -2.68 -23.27 -43.50
CA LYS A 542 -1.31 -23.04 -43.97
C LYS A 542 -0.23 -23.66 -43.04
N ALA A 543 -0.57 -24.17 -41.87
CA ALA A 543 0.32 -24.74 -40.86
C ALA A 543 0.54 -26.27 -41.01
N SER A 544 -0.19 -26.98 -41.89
CA SER A 544 -0.11 -28.45 -42.00
C SER A 544 1.29 -28.90 -42.45
N PRO A 545 1.91 -29.90 -41.74
CA PRO A 545 3.23 -30.46 -42.13
C PRO A 545 3.28 -31.06 -43.54
N GLU A 546 2.13 -31.54 -44.05
CA GLU A 546 2.03 -32.10 -45.41
C GLU A 546 2.19 -31.07 -46.52
N ASN A 547 1.87 -29.84 -46.25
CA ASN A 547 2.05 -28.71 -47.17
C ASN A 547 3.50 -28.20 -47.24
N ASN A 548 4.37 -28.52 -46.30
CA ASN A 548 5.77 -28.10 -46.28
C ASN A 548 6.60 -28.61 -47.46
N LYS A 549 6.23 -29.73 -48.12
CA LYS A 549 6.87 -30.22 -49.35
C LYS A 549 6.36 -29.58 -50.64
N LYS A 550 5.16 -28.96 -50.60
CA LYS A 550 4.58 -28.23 -51.75
C LYS A 550 4.79 -26.70 -51.68
N LEU A 551 5.24 -26.17 -50.55
CA LEU A 551 5.35 -24.72 -50.23
C LEU A 551 6.48 -23.99 -50.94
N SER A 552 7.41 -24.68 -51.61
CA SER A 552 8.43 -24.04 -52.45
C SER A 552 7.88 -23.35 -53.71
N LYS A 553 6.57 -23.44 -53.94
CA LYS A 553 5.90 -22.86 -55.16
C LYS A 553 4.79 -21.84 -54.84
N VAL A 554 4.54 -21.45 -53.60
CA VAL A 554 3.50 -20.46 -53.26
C VAL A 554 4.14 -19.11 -53.14
N LYS A 555 3.79 -18.22 -54.07
CA LYS A 555 4.22 -16.79 -54.16
C LYS A 555 3.59 -15.86 -53.14
N ASP A 556 2.70 -16.33 -52.27
CA ASP A 556 1.91 -15.48 -51.33
C ASP A 556 2.40 -15.63 -49.88
N THR A 557 3.55 -15.05 -49.59
CA THR A 557 4.11 -14.98 -48.23
C THR A 557 3.76 -13.70 -47.48
N ASP A 558 3.29 -12.67 -48.18
CA ASP A 558 2.87 -11.37 -47.58
C ASP A 558 1.59 -11.48 -46.74
N ASP A 559 1.00 -12.66 -46.70
CA ASP A 559 -0.29 -12.96 -46.12
C ASP A 559 -0.28 -13.12 -44.57
N ILE A 560 0.89 -13.39 -43.99
CA ILE A 560 0.96 -13.69 -42.56
C ILE A 560 0.86 -12.42 -41.70
N ILE A 561 1.56 -11.38 -42.09
CA ILE A 561 1.53 -10.10 -41.32
C ILE A 561 0.11 -9.51 -41.40
N SER A 562 -0.52 -9.53 -42.59
CA SER A 562 -1.88 -9.06 -42.76
C SER A 562 -2.88 -9.88 -41.91
N CYS A 563 -2.71 -11.22 -41.80
CA CYS A 563 -3.53 -12.03 -40.90
C CYS A 563 -3.36 -11.64 -39.45
N PHE A 564 -2.15 -11.36 -38.99
CA PHE A 564 -1.90 -10.89 -37.62
C PHE A 564 -2.50 -9.50 -37.37
N MET A 565 -2.47 -8.60 -38.35
CA MET A 565 -3.06 -7.26 -38.26
C MET A 565 -4.58 -7.27 -38.18
N VAL A 566 -5.25 -8.29 -38.71
CA VAL A 566 -6.70 -8.50 -38.52
C VAL A 566 -7.02 -8.86 -37.09
N SER A 567 -6.18 -9.73 -36.47
CA SER A 567 -6.37 -10.22 -35.11
C SER A 567 -5.94 -9.18 -34.06
N GLU A 568 -4.88 -8.44 -34.34
CA GLU A 568 -4.28 -7.45 -33.43
C GLU A 568 -4.28 -6.07 -34.12
N LYS A 569 -5.32 -5.31 -33.86
CA LYS A 569 -5.55 -4.01 -34.54
C LYS A 569 -4.50 -2.95 -34.24
N SER A 570 -3.79 -3.04 -33.11
CA SER A 570 -2.71 -2.14 -32.75
C SER A 570 -1.37 -2.46 -33.44
N LEU A 571 -1.28 -3.66 -34.06
CA LEU A 571 -0.05 -4.14 -34.64
C LEU A 571 0.55 -3.23 -35.72
N PRO A 572 -0.20 -2.60 -36.65
CA PRO A 572 0.37 -1.68 -37.61
C PRO A 572 1.13 -0.53 -36.94
N ILE A 573 0.55 0.12 -35.96
CA ILE A 573 1.18 1.24 -35.23
C ILE A 573 2.38 0.75 -34.41
N LEU A 574 2.29 -0.44 -33.77
CA LEU A 574 3.41 -1.05 -33.07
C LEU A 574 4.63 -1.25 -34.00
N LEU A 575 4.40 -1.82 -35.18
CA LEU A 575 5.46 -2.08 -36.15
C LEU A 575 6.03 -0.79 -36.78
N ILE A 576 5.23 0.25 -36.91
CA ILE A 576 5.67 1.58 -37.37
C ILE A 576 6.56 2.23 -36.30
N CYS A 577 6.18 2.14 -35.04
CA CYS A 577 7.02 2.61 -33.94
C CYS A 577 8.35 1.83 -33.89
N LEU A 578 8.32 0.51 -34.11
CA LEU A 578 9.54 -0.28 -34.22
C LEU A 578 10.39 0.15 -35.42
N ALA A 579 9.80 0.30 -36.61
CA ALA A 579 10.51 0.74 -37.81
C ALA A 579 11.21 2.09 -37.61
N SER A 580 10.57 3.00 -36.85
CA SER A 580 11.13 4.30 -36.53
C SER A 580 12.39 4.26 -35.67
N VAL A 581 12.58 3.20 -34.87
CA VAL A 581 13.70 3.04 -33.92
C VAL A 581 14.36 1.66 -34.05
N GLU A 582 14.24 1.02 -35.18
CA GLU A 582 14.62 -0.38 -35.42
C GLU A 582 16.03 -0.69 -34.93
N GLU A 583 17.02 0.04 -35.39
CA GLU A 583 18.42 -0.22 -35.01
C GLU A 583 18.70 0.07 -33.56
N LEU A 584 18.01 1.08 -32.99
CA LEU A 584 18.07 1.41 -31.58
C LEU A 584 17.41 0.32 -30.72
N ALA A 585 16.33 -0.30 -31.21
CA ALA A 585 15.70 -1.43 -30.56
C ALA A 585 16.59 -2.68 -30.64
N ALA A 586 17.16 -2.96 -31.82
CA ALA A 586 18.03 -4.10 -32.02
C ALA A 586 19.32 -4.07 -31.19
N CYS A 587 19.86 -2.92 -30.89
CA CYS A 587 21.02 -2.77 -30.00
C CYS A 587 20.66 -2.59 -28.50
N GLY A 588 19.37 -2.49 -28.14
CA GLY A 588 18.89 -2.30 -26.76
C GLY A 588 18.78 -0.83 -26.32
N CYS A 589 19.15 0.13 -27.16
CA CYS A 589 19.04 1.56 -26.86
C CYS A 589 17.59 2.02 -26.68
N ALA A 590 16.63 1.41 -27.38
CA ALA A 590 15.21 1.77 -27.23
C ALA A 590 14.69 1.52 -25.80
N LYS A 591 15.17 0.47 -25.12
CA LYS A 591 14.88 0.20 -23.71
C LYS A 591 15.57 1.24 -22.81
N ARG A 592 16.86 1.51 -23.04
CA ARG A 592 17.64 2.49 -22.28
C ARG A 592 17.03 3.90 -22.34
N PHE A 593 16.64 4.34 -23.52
CA PHE A 593 16.02 5.67 -23.73
C PHE A 593 14.50 5.66 -23.51
N ASN A 594 13.93 4.58 -22.95
CA ASN A 594 12.52 4.46 -22.61
C ASN A 594 11.53 4.89 -23.72
N PHE A 595 11.88 4.59 -25.00
CA PHE A 595 11.06 4.99 -26.14
C PHE A 595 9.64 4.44 -26.11
N ALA A 596 9.41 3.27 -25.49
CA ALA A 596 8.07 2.75 -25.34
C ALA A 596 7.14 3.71 -24.56
N ARG A 597 7.66 4.37 -23.53
CA ARG A 597 6.91 5.40 -22.78
C ARG A 597 6.63 6.63 -23.66
N LYS A 598 7.63 7.10 -24.38
CA LYS A 598 7.48 8.29 -25.24
C LYS A 598 6.53 8.04 -26.41
N PHE A 599 6.64 6.90 -27.08
CA PHE A 599 5.68 6.55 -28.12
C PHE A 599 4.26 6.41 -27.59
N ALA A 600 4.04 5.76 -26.43
CA ALA A 600 2.71 5.69 -25.82
C ALA A 600 2.14 7.07 -25.50
N GLU A 601 2.99 8.02 -25.07
CA GLU A 601 2.61 9.41 -24.85
C GLU A 601 2.20 10.09 -26.17
N TYR A 602 3.04 9.99 -27.20
CA TYR A 602 2.81 10.64 -28.51
C TYR A 602 1.58 10.08 -29.22
N ILE A 603 1.42 8.76 -29.24
CA ILE A 603 0.24 8.09 -29.82
C ILE A 603 -1.05 8.58 -29.14
N ARG A 604 -1.07 8.71 -27.84
CA ARG A 604 -2.23 9.24 -27.10
C ARG A 604 -2.57 10.67 -27.54
N ARG A 605 -1.55 11.49 -27.81
CA ARG A 605 -1.74 12.87 -28.26
C ARG A 605 -2.25 13.00 -29.70
N THR A 606 -2.04 11.99 -30.55
CA THR A 606 -2.58 11.96 -31.92
C THR A 606 -4.03 11.51 -32.02
N GLY A 607 -4.60 10.93 -30.92
CA GLY A 607 -5.97 10.40 -30.92
C GLY A 607 -6.15 9.13 -31.76
N CYS A 608 -5.08 8.36 -32.00
CA CYS A 608 -5.12 7.10 -32.74
C CYS A 608 -6.15 6.14 -32.17
N ALA A 609 -7.05 5.61 -33.00
CA ALA A 609 -8.16 4.76 -32.57
C ALA A 609 -7.71 3.39 -32.01
N ASN A 610 -6.67 2.82 -32.58
CA ASN A 610 -6.11 1.52 -32.18
C ASN A 610 -4.75 1.72 -31.47
N ALA A 611 -4.70 2.68 -30.53
CA ALA A 611 -3.49 3.04 -29.83
C ALA A 611 -2.93 1.87 -29.01
N PRO A 612 -1.69 1.40 -29.27
CA PRO A 612 -1.03 0.45 -28.40
C PRO A 612 -0.70 1.05 -27.03
N ASP A 613 -0.69 0.21 -26.02
CA ASP A 613 -0.23 0.60 -24.70
C ASP A 613 1.31 0.54 -24.57
N ARG A 614 1.83 1.09 -23.47
CA ARG A 614 3.26 1.10 -23.18
C ARG A 614 3.85 -0.32 -23.12
N HIS A 615 3.11 -1.30 -22.56
CA HIS A 615 3.63 -2.65 -22.40
C HIS A 615 3.70 -3.40 -23.73
N GLN A 616 2.77 -3.15 -24.65
CA GLN A 616 2.83 -3.67 -26.01
C GLN A 616 4.07 -3.14 -26.73
N LEU A 617 4.34 -1.83 -26.66
CA LEU A 617 5.55 -1.23 -27.21
C LEU A 617 6.83 -1.79 -26.57
N MET A 618 6.85 -1.96 -25.25
CA MET A 618 7.99 -2.58 -24.56
C MET A 618 8.25 -3.99 -25.05
N ARG A 619 7.20 -4.80 -25.28
CA ARG A 619 7.33 -6.17 -25.81
C ARG A 619 7.91 -6.19 -27.21
N VAL A 620 7.40 -5.37 -28.09
CA VAL A 620 7.92 -5.23 -29.46
C VAL A 620 9.40 -4.84 -29.45
N PHE A 621 9.81 -3.82 -28.70
CA PHE A 621 11.20 -3.42 -28.61
C PHE A 621 12.13 -4.45 -27.94
N ALA A 622 11.60 -5.24 -27.01
CA ALA A 622 12.36 -6.34 -26.37
C ALA A 622 12.58 -7.53 -27.29
N LEU A 623 11.70 -7.74 -28.28
CA LEU A 623 11.80 -8.84 -29.27
C LEU A 623 12.73 -8.50 -30.44
N ALA A 624 12.90 -7.23 -30.79
CA ALA A 624 13.65 -6.79 -31.96
C ALA A 624 15.09 -7.38 -32.05
N PRO A 625 15.89 -7.44 -30.98
CA PRO A 625 17.24 -8.01 -31.05
C PRO A 625 17.24 -9.48 -31.48
N LEU A 626 16.19 -10.24 -31.13
CA LEU A 626 16.07 -11.64 -31.43
C LEU A 626 15.43 -11.89 -32.80
N ALA A 627 14.45 -11.06 -33.20
CA ALA A 627 13.77 -11.18 -34.50
C ALA A 627 14.77 -11.15 -35.67
N GLY A 628 15.66 -10.15 -35.68
CA GLY A 628 16.72 -10.03 -36.67
C GLY A 628 17.72 -11.19 -36.66
N LYS A 629 18.13 -11.67 -35.46
CA LYS A 629 19.08 -12.82 -35.34
C LYS A 629 18.45 -14.13 -35.76
N THR A 630 17.20 -14.38 -35.43
CA THR A 630 16.49 -15.62 -35.71
C THR A 630 16.39 -15.88 -37.23
N VAL A 631 16.19 -14.83 -38.00
CA VAL A 631 16.12 -14.92 -39.46
C VAL A 631 17.43 -15.41 -40.09
N LEU A 632 18.55 -15.21 -39.43
CA LEU A 632 19.86 -15.69 -39.87
C LEU A 632 20.10 -17.18 -39.56
N LEU A 633 19.29 -17.78 -38.69
CA LEU A 633 19.40 -19.22 -38.35
C LEU A 633 18.79 -20.08 -39.45
N ASN A 634 19.42 -21.27 -39.64
CA ASN A 634 18.93 -22.32 -40.53
C ASN A 634 18.34 -23.53 -39.75
N ASP A 635 18.49 -23.55 -38.44
CA ASP A 635 18.06 -24.63 -37.57
C ASP A 635 16.82 -24.18 -36.76
N LEU A 636 15.69 -24.79 -37.11
CA LEU A 636 14.40 -24.50 -36.46
C LEU A 636 14.40 -24.89 -34.98
N LYS A 637 15.06 -25.97 -34.58
CA LYS A 637 15.12 -26.42 -33.19
C LYS A 637 15.95 -25.45 -32.35
N LYS A 638 17.08 -24.98 -32.89
CA LYS A 638 17.93 -23.98 -32.21
C LYS A 638 17.20 -22.65 -32.06
N ALA A 639 16.52 -22.18 -33.12
CA ALA A 639 15.73 -20.96 -33.05
C ALA A 639 14.60 -21.08 -32.04
N SER A 640 13.90 -22.22 -31.99
CA SER A 640 12.83 -22.47 -30.99
C SER A 640 13.35 -22.48 -29.55
N TYR A 641 14.53 -23.06 -29.32
CA TYR A 641 15.14 -23.07 -27.99
C TYR A 641 15.52 -21.66 -27.53
N GLU A 642 16.18 -20.86 -28.39
CA GLU A 642 16.60 -19.49 -28.06
C GLU A 642 15.38 -18.62 -27.75
N LEU A 643 14.31 -18.75 -28.53
CA LEU A 643 13.09 -17.98 -28.30
C LEU A 643 12.32 -18.44 -27.05
N ALA A 644 12.20 -19.75 -26.84
CA ALA A 644 11.60 -20.29 -25.62
C ALA A 644 12.36 -19.85 -24.37
N ALA A 645 13.70 -19.82 -24.41
CA ALA A 645 14.54 -19.33 -23.33
C ALA A 645 14.31 -17.83 -23.06
N LEU A 646 14.19 -17.02 -24.11
CA LEU A 646 13.85 -15.58 -23.96
C LEU A 646 12.52 -15.40 -23.23
N PHE A 647 11.50 -16.16 -23.60
CA PHE A 647 10.16 -16.04 -23.04
C PHE A 647 10.07 -16.43 -21.56
N VAL A 648 10.89 -17.39 -21.09
CA VAL A 648 10.70 -17.93 -19.73
C VAL A 648 11.90 -17.79 -18.79
N GLN A 649 13.07 -17.42 -19.29
CA GLN A 649 14.31 -17.35 -18.51
C GLN A 649 15.04 -16.00 -18.59
N SER A 650 14.66 -15.10 -19.50
CA SER A 650 15.31 -13.79 -19.63
C SER A 650 14.86 -12.81 -18.54
N GLU A 651 15.56 -11.70 -18.46
CA GLU A 651 15.14 -10.55 -17.63
C GLU A 651 13.78 -9.98 -18.08
N ASP A 652 13.44 -10.13 -19.36
CA ASP A 652 12.17 -9.67 -19.94
C ASP A 652 11.07 -10.75 -19.90
N ALA A 653 11.30 -11.91 -19.28
CA ALA A 653 10.32 -13.00 -19.21
C ALA A 653 8.99 -12.60 -18.56
N ALA A 654 9.04 -11.79 -17.52
CA ALA A 654 7.83 -11.25 -16.88
C ALA A 654 7.02 -10.37 -17.84
N LEU A 655 7.69 -9.56 -18.66
CA LEU A 655 7.08 -8.68 -19.66
C LEU A 655 6.51 -9.51 -20.84
N LEU A 656 7.26 -10.48 -21.35
CA LEU A 656 6.95 -11.24 -22.56
C LEU A 656 5.92 -12.34 -22.34
N SER A 657 5.96 -12.98 -21.18
CA SER A 657 5.12 -14.14 -20.90
C SER A 657 4.41 -14.13 -19.54
N GLY A 658 4.61 -13.09 -18.72
CA GLY A 658 3.92 -12.97 -17.43
C GLY A 658 4.27 -14.09 -16.45
N ASN A 659 5.55 -14.44 -16.36
CA ASN A 659 6.02 -15.53 -15.49
C ASN A 659 5.67 -15.30 -14.02
N ASN A 660 5.15 -16.33 -13.36
CA ASN A 660 4.95 -16.35 -11.93
C ASN A 660 5.31 -17.72 -11.31
N PHE A 661 5.44 -17.77 -9.99
CA PHE A 661 5.69 -19.01 -9.24
C PHE A 661 4.47 -19.35 -8.40
N PHE A 662 3.99 -20.60 -8.55
CA PHE A 662 2.96 -21.15 -7.71
C PHE A 662 3.28 -22.61 -7.37
N ASN A 663 3.26 -22.97 -6.09
CA ASN A 663 3.59 -24.31 -5.59
C ASN A 663 4.94 -24.87 -6.11
N GLY A 664 5.97 -24.01 -6.17
CA GLY A 664 7.30 -24.40 -6.64
C GLY A 664 7.44 -24.59 -8.15
N ILE A 665 6.39 -24.33 -8.92
CA ILE A 665 6.37 -24.43 -10.39
C ILE A 665 6.32 -23.02 -10.98
N GLN A 666 7.18 -22.75 -11.95
CA GLN A 666 7.12 -21.53 -12.74
C GLN A 666 6.13 -21.72 -13.90
N TRP A 667 5.13 -20.85 -13.93
CA TRP A 667 4.09 -20.77 -14.95
C TRP A 667 4.25 -19.52 -15.78
N PHE A 668 3.69 -19.52 -17.00
CA PHE A 668 3.57 -18.33 -17.81
C PHE A 668 2.13 -18.12 -18.32
N ASN A 669 1.81 -16.87 -18.61
CA ASN A 669 0.46 -16.46 -19.02
C ASN A 669 0.23 -16.78 -20.50
N LYS A 670 -0.96 -17.31 -20.81
CA LYS A 670 -1.33 -17.68 -22.17
C LYS A 670 -1.45 -16.45 -23.07
N GLU A 671 -2.25 -15.50 -22.70
CA GLU A 671 -2.62 -14.32 -23.50
C GLU A 671 -1.39 -13.46 -23.82
N LEU A 672 -0.56 -13.22 -22.80
CA LEU A 672 0.69 -12.46 -22.97
C LEU A 672 1.68 -13.19 -23.88
N SER A 673 1.83 -14.51 -23.73
CA SER A 673 2.71 -15.29 -24.60
C SER A 673 2.18 -15.40 -26.03
N ASP A 674 0.86 -15.46 -26.22
CA ASP A 674 0.24 -15.46 -27.55
C ASP A 674 0.50 -14.15 -28.29
N SER A 675 0.24 -13.01 -27.63
CA SER A 675 0.52 -11.67 -28.17
C SER A 675 2.01 -11.48 -28.50
N SER A 676 2.90 -11.86 -27.57
CA SER A 676 4.35 -11.72 -27.78
C SER A 676 4.89 -12.59 -28.92
N LEU A 677 4.36 -13.81 -29.10
CA LEU A 677 4.72 -14.63 -30.26
C LEU A 677 4.20 -14.05 -31.56
N THR A 678 3.02 -13.45 -31.56
CA THR A 678 2.46 -12.75 -32.72
C THR A 678 3.34 -11.56 -33.10
N TYR A 679 3.76 -10.76 -32.14
CA TYR A 679 4.68 -9.63 -32.37
C TYR A 679 6.02 -10.11 -32.92
N PHE A 680 6.61 -11.12 -32.30
CA PHE A 680 7.86 -11.72 -32.77
C PHE A 680 7.74 -12.21 -34.22
N ALA A 681 6.68 -12.95 -34.57
CA ALA A 681 6.49 -13.48 -35.90
C ALA A 681 6.30 -12.35 -36.96
N ALA A 682 5.57 -11.31 -36.61
CA ALA A 682 5.39 -10.13 -37.48
C ALA A 682 6.74 -9.42 -37.70
N GLU A 683 7.50 -9.15 -36.63
CA GLU A 683 8.80 -8.52 -36.68
C GLU A 683 9.81 -9.36 -37.51
N ALA A 684 9.94 -10.65 -37.18
CA ALA A 684 10.85 -11.56 -37.87
C ALA A 684 10.51 -11.67 -39.36
N THR A 685 9.21 -11.59 -39.71
CA THR A 685 8.80 -11.61 -41.14
C THR A 685 9.22 -10.32 -41.87
N LEU A 686 9.22 -9.16 -41.21
CA LEU A 686 9.72 -7.89 -41.77
C LEU A 686 11.25 -7.93 -42.06
N TYR A 687 12.00 -8.63 -41.21
CA TYR A 687 13.45 -8.81 -41.41
C TYR A 687 13.80 -9.91 -42.40
N ALA A 688 12.89 -10.88 -42.60
CA ALA A 688 13.18 -12.08 -43.37
C ALA A 688 13.26 -11.78 -44.87
N PRO A 689 14.31 -12.29 -45.59
CA PRO A 689 14.25 -12.40 -47.02
C PRO A 689 13.17 -13.42 -47.41
N GLU A 690 12.67 -13.34 -48.62
CA GLU A 690 11.49 -14.09 -49.05
C GLU A 690 11.60 -15.62 -48.79
N GLU A 691 12.78 -16.19 -49.05
CA GLU A 691 13.07 -17.60 -48.81
C GLU A 691 12.99 -18.02 -47.34
N LYS A 692 13.06 -17.05 -46.38
CA LYS A 692 13.03 -17.29 -44.92
C LYS A 692 11.67 -17.05 -44.24
N LYS A 693 10.75 -16.45 -44.95
CA LYS A 693 9.42 -16.17 -44.38
C LYS A 693 8.70 -17.45 -43.93
N ASN A 694 8.84 -18.55 -44.71
CA ASN A 694 8.32 -19.85 -44.31
C ASN A 694 8.97 -20.46 -43.06
N PHE A 695 10.24 -20.16 -42.84
CA PHE A 695 10.93 -20.54 -41.59
C PHE A 695 10.36 -19.84 -40.38
N VAL A 696 10.15 -18.55 -40.45
CA VAL A 696 9.52 -17.77 -39.37
C VAL A 696 8.11 -18.27 -39.03
N ARG A 697 7.34 -18.57 -40.06
CA ARG A 697 6.01 -19.14 -39.92
C ARG A 697 6.03 -20.52 -39.24
N ALA A 698 6.90 -21.43 -39.68
CA ALA A 698 7.06 -22.75 -39.05
C ALA A 698 7.46 -22.64 -37.58
N LEU A 699 8.35 -21.69 -37.24
CA LEU A 699 8.76 -21.37 -35.88
C LEU A 699 7.60 -20.89 -35.00
N TYR A 700 6.77 -19.99 -35.51
CA TYR A 700 5.57 -19.49 -34.81
C TYR A 700 4.63 -20.65 -34.42
N PHE A 701 4.27 -21.52 -35.36
CA PHE A 701 3.35 -22.63 -35.09
C PHE A 701 3.95 -23.66 -34.14
N LEU A 702 5.24 -23.96 -34.31
CA LEU A 702 5.93 -24.89 -33.45
C LEU A 702 5.95 -24.47 -32.00
N LEU A 703 6.17 -23.16 -31.73
CA LEU A 703 6.18 -22.62 -30.38
C LEU A 703 4.79 -22.54 -29.79
N ASN A 704 3.77 -22.19 -30.58
CA ASN A 704 2.39 -22.21 -30.11
C ASN A 704 1.91 -23.59 -29.70
N ASP A 705 2.21 -24.62 -30.50
CA ASP A 705 1.92 -26.03 -30.21
C ASP A 705 2.67 -26.48 -28.93
N ALA A 706 3.94 -26.13 -28.83
CA ALA A 706 4.79 -26.46 -27.68
C ALA A 706 4.28 -25.80 -26.36
N LYS A 707 3.77 -24.59 -26.39
CA LYS A 707 3.16 -23.94 -25.20
C LYS A 707 1.99 -24.75 -24.67
N ILE A 708 1.10 -25.20 -25.57
CA ILE A 708 -0.09 -25.97 -25.23
C ILE A 708 0.33 -27.34 -24.66
N LYS A 709 1.28 -28.05 -25.31
CA LYS A 709 1.83 -29.33 -24.84
C LYS A 709 2.51 -29.22 -23.48
N ALA A 710 3.13 -28.06 -23.17
CA ALA A 710 3.73 -27.78 -21.89
C ALA A 710 2.70 -27.39 -20.80
N SER A 711 1.42 -27.24 -21.14
CA SER A 711 0.38 -26.72 -20.24
C SER A 711 0.81 -25.43 -19.54
N PHE A 712 1.51 -24.55 -20.26
CA PHE A 712 2.05 -23.25 -19.79
C PHE A 712 3.03 -23.34 -18.62
N LYS A 713 3.71 -24.49 -18.42
CA LYS A 713 4.81 -24.65 -17.46
C LYS A 713 6.14 -24.33 -18.12
N SER A 714 6.88 -23.37 -17.56
CA SER A 714 8.13 -22.86 -18.16
C SER A 714 9.18 -23.93 -18.41
N GLU A 715 9.40 -24.82 -17.45
CA GLU A 715 10.36 -25.91 -17.58
C GLU A 715 9.98 -26.92 -18.68
N LEU A 716 8.70 -27.30 -18.74
CA LEU A 716 8.23 -28.25 -19.78
C LEU A 716 8.26 -27.61 -21.16
N PHE A 717 8.03 -26.32 -21.29
CA PHE A 717 8.07 -25.60 -22.54
C PHE A 717 9.48 -25.57 -23.14
N ILE A 718 10.46 -25.15 -22.32
CA ILE A 718 11.85 -25.06 -22.82
C ILE A 718 12.47 -26.39 -23.10
N ASN A 719 12.14 -27.43 -22.29
CA ASN A 719 12.70 -28.78 -22.43
C ASN A 719 12.31 -29.49 -23.73
N GLN A 720 11.22 -29.09 -24.41
CA GLN A 720 10.85 -29.60 -25.72
C GLN A 720 11.90 -29.30 -26.79
N PHE A 721 12.67 -28.24 -26.61
CA PHE A 721 13.67 -27.78 -27.58
C PHE A 721 15.11 -27.94 -27.08
N ALA A 722 15.29 -28.35 -25.83
CA ALA A 722 16.62 -28.48 -25.23
C ALA A 722 17.50 -29.44 -26.07
N PRO A 723 18.78 -29.11 -26.27
CA PRO A 723 19.72 -30.03 -26.94
C PRO A 723 19.89 -31.30 -26.13
N ASN A 724 20.00 -32.46 -26.79
CA ASN A 724 20.18 -33.75 -26.14
C ASN A 724 21.37 -33.71 -25.17
N LYS A 725 21.25 -34.39 -24.01
CA LYS A 725 22.30 -34.50 -22.98
C LYS A 725 23.62 -34.97 -23.59
N GLY A 726 24.51 -34.06 -23.99
CA GLY A 726 25.79 -34.32 -24.65
C GLY A 726 26.37 -33.09 -25.35
N SER A 727 25.56 -32.11 -25.71
CA SER A 727 26.04 -30.82 -26.21
C SER A 727 26.09 -29.81 -25.05
N LYS A 728 27.25 -29.17 -24.84
CA LYS A 728 27.38 -28.12 -23.79
C LYS A 728 26.28 -27.12 -23.99
N ALA A 729 25.42 -26.98 -22.98
CA ALA A 729 24.42 -25.92 -22.92
C ALA A 729 25.11 -24.57 -23.11
N LEU A 730 24.64 -23.79 -24.09
CA LEU A 730 25.07 -22.44 -24.29
C LEU A 730 24.55 -21.61 -23.07
N PRO A 731 25.37 -20.77 -22.48
CA PRO A 731 24.91 -19.89 -21.39
C PRO A 731 23.80 -18.96 -21.92
N PRO A 732 22.86 -18.55 -21.05
CA PRO A 732 21.72 -17.71 -21.42
C PRO A 732 22.18 -16.43 -22.10
N VAL A 733 21.48 -16.02 -23.14
CA VAL A 733 21.80 -14.94 -24.08
C VAL A 733 22.12 -13.59 -23.40
N GLY A 734 21.60 -13.31 -22.21
CA GLY A 734 21.87 -12.08 -21.45
C GLY A 734 23.25 -11.96 -20.80
N LYS A 735 24.00 -13.06 -20.60
CA LYS A 735 25.30 -13.00 -19.90
C LYS A 735 26.53 -12.87 -20.81
N ARG A 736 26.42 -13.10 -22.11
CA ARG A 736 27.57 -13.04 -23.03
C ARG A 736 27.90 -11.64 -23.57
N GLU A 737 26.91 -10.77 -23.71
CA GLU A 737 27.15 -9.40 -24.23
C GLU A 737 27.58 -8.43 -23.13
N ALA A 738 27.07 -8.58 -21.90
CA ALA A 738 27.54 -7.80 -20.76
C ALA A 738 29.02 -8.05 -20.40
N ALA A 739 29.53 -9.28 -20.66
CA ALA A 739 30.92 -9.63 -20.39
C ALA A 739 31.92 -9.16 -21.47
N LYS A 740 31.45 -8.83 -22.68
CA LYS A 740 32.34 -8.34 -23.75
C LYS A 740 32.44 -6.81 -23.83
N ILE A 741 31.46 -6.12 -23.25
CA ILE A 741 31.43 -4.64 -23.24
C ILE A 741 32.22 -4.05 -22.05
N THR A 742 32.44 -4.84 -20.97
CA THR A 742 33.16 -4.38 -19.77
C THR A 742 34.69 -4.53 -19.83
N THR A 743 35.29 -5.06 -20.92
CA THR A 743 36.74 -5.28 -20.97
C THR A 743 37.52 -4.42 -21.96
N ALA A 744 36.89 -3.46 -22.61
CA ALA A 744 37.59 -2.50 -23.46
C ALA A 744 37.30 -1.05 -23.02
N GLY A 745 38.08 -0.61 -22.03
CA GLY A 745 38.21 0.80 -21.65
C GLY A 745 37.52 1.21 -20.39
N LEU A 746 38.18 1.03 -19.28
CA LEU A 746 38.37 1.99 -18.22
C LEU A 746 39.06 1.28 -17.04
N SER A 747 40.35 1.49 -16.90
CA SER A 747 41.12 1.20 -15.70
C SER A 747 40.67 2.16 -14.58
N GLY A 748 39.91 1.64 -13.60
CA GLY A 748 39.49 2.42 -12.45
C GLY A 748 38.79 1.52 -11.43
N LYS A 749 39.57 1.11 -10.44
CA LYS A 749 39.08 0.41 -9.24
C LYS A 749 38.03 1.27 -8.54
N LYS A 750 36.73 1.04 -8.76
CA LYS A 750 35.66 1.50 -7.85
C LYS A 750 34.21 1.13 -8.29
N HIS A 751 33.98 0.13 -9.11
CA HIS A 751 32.61 -0.21 -9.55
C HIS A 751 32.12 -1.58 -9.03
N LYS A 752 32.62 -2.03 -7.85
CA LYS A 752 32.18 -3.31 -7.25
C LYS A 752 31.14 -3.17 -6.13
N GLU A 753 30.74 -1.97 -5.75
CA GLU A 753 29.86 -1.76 -4.59
C GLU A 753 28.40 -1.37 -4.90
N LEU A 754 28.07 -1.00 -6.15
CA LEU A 754 26.69 -0.55 -6.45
C LEU A 754 25.72 -1.61 -6.96
N THR A 755 26.17 -2.85 -7.17
CA THR A 755 25.28 -3.93 -7.66
C THR A 755 24.90 -4.94 -6.56
N MET A 756 25.25 -4.69 -5.30
CA MET A 756 24.97 -5.58 -4.16
C MET A 756 23.94 -5.08 -3.15
N ALA A 757 23.23 -4.00 -3.43
CA ALA A 757 22.23 -3.45 -2.49
C ALA A 757 20.80 -3.98 -2.66
N MET A 758 20.56 -4.95 -3.54
CA MET A 758 19.21 -5.52 -3.74
C MET A 758 19.12 -7.04 -3.69
N THR A 759 19.98 -7.72 -2.93
CA THR A 759 19.66 -9.14 -2.61
C THR A 759 20.32 -9.55 -1.28
N THR A 760 19.46 -9.96 -0.34
CA THR A 760 19.73 -10.80 0.85
C THR A 760 20.59 -10.21 1.96
N VAL A 761 19.92 -9.68 2.98
CA VAL A 761 20.44 -9.56 4.35
C VAL A 761 20.65 -10.96 4.93
N LYS A 762 21.88 -11.43 4.99
CA LYS A 762 22.29 -12.53 5.86
C LYS A 762 22.56 -11.98 7.26
N LYS A 763 21.89 -12.58 8.26
CA LYS A 763 22.11 -12.32 9.69
C LYS A 763 23.60 -12.39 10.07
N PRO A 764 24.13 -11.48 10.89
CA PRO A 764 25.47 -11.60 11.43
C PRO A 764 25.51 -12.68 12.51
N ALA A 765 26.52 -13.55 12.44
CA ALA A 765 26.83 -14.57 13.45
C ALA A 765 27.42 -13.92 14.70
N VAL A 766 26.75 -14.13 15.82
CA VAL A 766 27.24 -13.74 17.15
C VAL A 766 28.38 -14.67 17.53
N LYS A 767 29.59 -14.13 17.69
CA LYS A 767 30.73 -14.82 18.33
C LYS A 767 30.52 -14.91 19.84
N LYS A 768 30.41 -16.14 20.36
CA LYS A 768 30.47 -16.42 21.81
C LYS A 768 31.90 -16.29 22.31
N PRO A 769 32.14 -15.73 23.51
CA PRO A 769 33.42 -15.74 24.15
C PRO A 769 33.75 -17.11 24.76
N ALA A 770 35.04 -17.46 24.74
CA ALA A 770 35.58 -18.70 25.23
C ALA A 770 35.51 -18.79 26.77
N ALA A 771 34.95 -19.86 27.28
CA ALA A 771 34.98 -20.19 28.71
C ALA A 771 36.13 -21.16 29.04
N LYS A 772 36.85 -20.83 30.09
CA LYS A 772 37.94 -21.59 30.68
C LYS A 772 37.45 -22.91 31.30
N LYS A 773 38.20 -23.99 31.04
CA LYS A 773 38.05 -25.30 31.68
C LYS A 773 38.37 -25.22 33.17
N THR A 774 37.48 -25.77 33.99
CA THR A 774 37.85 -26.34 35.29
C THR A 774 37.24 -27.73 35.45
N THR A 775 38.04 -28.66 35.81
CA THR A 775 37.80 -30.07 36.00
C THR A 775 37.21 -30.38 37.39
N ALA A 776 36.16 -31.23 37.46
CA ALA A 776 35.91 -32.06 38.59
C ALA A 776 34.93 -33.23 38.32
N LYS A 777 35.47 -34.40 38.43
CA LYS A 777 35.02 -35.72 38.92
C LYS A 777 33.63 -36.27 38.70
N LYS A 778 33.66 -37.43 38.11
CA LYS A 778 32.67 -38.52 37.99
C LYS A 778 32.00 -38.89 39.31
N THR A 779 30.69 -39.15 39.28
CA THR A 779 30.09 -40.26 40.04
C THR A 779 29.00 -40.93 39.21
N VAL A 780 28.99 -42.28 39.32
CA VAL A 780 28.19 -43.25 38.57
C VAL A 780 26.92 -43.60 39.35
N ALA A 781 25.79 -43.72 38.73
CA ALA A 781 24.70 -44.65 39.13
C ALA A 781 23.65 -44.81 38.04
N LYS A 782 23.58 -45.96 37.51
CA LYS A 782 22.59 -47.02 37.37
C LYS A 782 21.33 -46.72 36.55
N LYS A 783 21.25 -47.51 35.50
CA LYS A 783 20.06 -47.89 34.69
C LYS A 783 18.95 -48.50 35.55
N THR A 784 17.71 -48.20 35.24
CA THR A 784 16.60 -49.12 35.31
C THR A 784 15.66 -48.99 34.10
N THR A 785 15.44 -50.10 33.48
CA THR A 785 14.55 -50.37 32.35
C THR A 785 13.12 -50.66 32.80
N ALA A 786 12.11 -50.19 32.12
CA ALA A 786 10.79 -50.85 32.03
C ALA A 786 10.01 -50.33 30.82
N LYS A 787 9.86 -51.12 29.87
CA LYS A 787 8.76 -51.92 29.26
C LYS A 787 7.51 -51.14 28.87
N LYS A 788 7.28 -51.12 27.53
CA LYS A 788 5.96 -50.97 26.86
C LYS A 788 5.01 -52.12 27.25
N PRO A 789 3.72 -51.89 27.16
CA PRO A 789 2.86 -52.89 26.49
C PRO A 789 2.03 -52.36 25.34
N ALA A 790 1.54 -53.33 24.59
CA ALA A 790 1.06 -53.33 23.25
C ALA A 790 -0.45 -53.03 23.09
N ALA A 791 -0.80 -52.79 21.87
CA ALA A 791 -2.04 -52.63 21.13
C ALA A 791 -3.28 -53.43 21.61
N ALA A 792 -4.46 -52.83 21.48
CA ALA A 792 -5.72 -53.52 21.18
C ALA A 792 -6.65 -52.68 20.30
N LYS A 793 -6.92 -53.24 19.21
CA LYS A 793 -8.03 -53.43 18.26
C LYS A 793 -9.26 -52.50 18.30
N LYS A 794 -9.53 -52.05 17.05
CA LYS A 794 -10.76 -51.65 16.38
C LYS A 794 -12.09 -52.14 16.94
N THR A 795 -13.08 -51.27 16.96
CA THR A 795 -14.45 -51.59 16.56
C THR A 795 -15.08 -50.37 15.85
N ALA A 796 -15.74 -50.68 14.74
CA ALA A 796 -16.44 -49.77 13.85
C ALA A 796 -17.89 -49.60 14.28
N ALA A 797 -18.47 -48.43 14.17
CA ALA A 797 -19.91 -48.24 14.22
C ALA A 797 -20.38 -47.20 13.20
N LYS A 798 -21.38 -47.62 12.50
CA LYS A 798 -22.08 -47.18 11.31
C LYS A 798 -22.67 -45.75 11.36
N LYS A 799 -22.68 -45.09 10.21
CA LYS A 799 -23.59 -44.00 9.82
C LYS A 799 -25.05 -44.45 9.79
N PRO A 800 -26.02 -43.56 10.00
CA PRO A 800 -27.31 -43.66 9.31
C PRO A 800 -27.49 -42.57 8.26
N ALA A 801 -28.29 -42.95 7.27
CA ALA A 801 -28.51 -42.32 6.00
C ALA A 801 -29.51 -41.13 6.03
N ALA A 802 -29.36 -40.28 5.00
CA ALA A 802 -30.23 -39.20 4.64
C ALA A 802 -31.62 -39.65 4.17
N LYS A 803 -32.69 -38.94 4.58
CA LYS A 803 -33.98 -38.94 3.89
C LYS A 803 -34.21 -37.58 3.21
N LYS A 804 -34.34 -37.68 1.87
CA LYS A 804 -34.91 -36.64 1.01
C LYS A 804 -36.39 -36.51 1.27
N THR A 805 -36.91 -35.30 1.30
CA THR A 805 -38.35 -35.08 1.02
C THR A 805 -38.46 -33.87 0.06
N ALA A 806 -39.39 -34.07 -0.86
CA ALA A 806 -39.52 -33.35 -2.11
C ALA A 806 -40.28 -32.02 -1.99
N ALA A 807 -40.04 -31.16 -2.99
CA ALA A 807 -40.71 -29.91 -3.24
C ALA A 807 -42.19 -30.02 -3.57
N LYS A 808 -42.95 -29.00 -3.20
CA LYS A 808 -44.21 -28.63 -3.86
C LYS A 808 -44.18 -27.14 -4.24
N LYS A 809 -44.25 -26.92 -5.56
CA LYS A 809 -44.58 -25.65 -6.21
C LYS A 809 -46.01 -25.27 -5.89
N THR A 810 -46.27 -24.00 -5.67
CA THR A 810 -47.57 -23.40 -5.98
C THR A 810 -47.35 -22.03 -6.57
N THR A 811 -48.10 -21.80 -7.63
CA THR A 811 -48.11 -20.78 -8.65
C THR A 811 -48.69 -19.44 -8.21
N ALA A 812 -48.32 -18.45 -8.95
CA ALA A 812 -48.65 -17.03 -8.94
C ALA A 812 -50.16 -16.68 -9.04
N LYS A 813 -50.49 -15.50 -8.54
CA LYS A 813 -51.51 -14.63 -9.17
C LYS A 813 -51.14 -13.15 -9.02
N LYS A 814 -51.02 -12.48 -10.18
CA LYS A 814 -50.98 -11.05 -10.39
C LYS A 814 -52.29 -10.40 -9.93
N THR A 815 -52.27 -9.22 -9.38
CA THR A 815 -53.35 -8.23 -9.54
C THR A 815 -52.77 -6.82 -9.66
N VAL A 816 -53.47 -6.11 -10.54
CA VAL A 816 -53.15 -4.87 -11.27
C VAL A 816 -53.39 -3.60 -10.45
N ALA A 817 -52.68 -2.56 -10.85
CA ALA A 817 -52.64 -1.18 -10.44
C ALA A 817 -54.00 -0.46 -10.24
N LYS A 818 -53.95 0.61 -9.42
CA LYS A 818 -54.71 1.83 -9.69
C LYS A 818 -53.94 3.08 -9.22
N LYS A 819 -53.70 3.95 -10.21
CA LYS A 819 -53.32 5.37 -10.08
C LYS A 819 -54.44 6.15 -9.39
N THR A 820 -54.10 7.13 -8.58
CA THR A 820 -54.86 8.36 -8.44
C THR A 820 -53.94 9.56 -8.24
N THR A 821 -54.28 10.59 -8.96
CA THR A 821 -53.63 11.86 -9.25
C THR A 821 -53.86 12.92 -8.18
N ALA A 822 -52.80 13.75 -8.01
CA ALA A 822 -52.68 15.16 -7.77
C ALA A 822 -53.76 15.97 -6.97
N LYS A 823 -53.28 16.83 -6.11
CA LYS A 823 -53.63 18.27 -6.12
C LYS A 823 -52.59 19.16 -5.45
N LYS A 824 -52.10 20.11 -6.22
CA LYS A 824 -51.36 21.32 -5.78
C LYS A 824 -52.24 22.18 -4.91
N THR A 825 -51.71 22.83 -3.92
CA THR A 825 -52.18 24.14 -3.48
C THR A 825 -51.01 25.06 -3.12
N VAL A 826 -51.15 26.29 -3.56
CA VAL A 826 -50.21 27.40 -3.65
C VAL A 826 -50.35 28.35 -2.45
N ALA A 827 -49.22 28.90 -2.03
CA ALA A 827 -48.96 30.23 -1.51
C ALA A 827 -49.57 30.72 -0.18
N LYS A 828 -48.73 31.31 0.67
CA LYS A 828 -48.65 32.77 0.81
C LYS A 828 -47.45 33.21 1.68
N LYS A 829 -46.69 34.13 1.12
CA LYS A 829 -45.76 35.01 1.81
C LYS A 829 -46.48 35.86 2.84
N THR A 830 -45.85 36.07 4.01
CA THR A 830 -46.02 37.31 4.77
C THR A 830 -44.67 37.67 5.44
N THR A 831 -44.26 38.87 5.12
CA THR A 831 -43.16 39.66 5.68
C THR A 831 -43.62 40.33 7.01
N ALA A 832 -42.71 40.34 8.02
CA ALA A 832 -42.66 41.48 8.99
C ALA A 832 -41.41 41.32 9.87
N LYS A 833 -40.46 42.24 9.70
CA LYS A 833 -39.99 43.35 10.59
C LYS A 833 -39.28 42.93 11.89
N LYS A 834 -38.00 43.30 11.87
CA LYS A 834 -37.15 43.56 13.07
C LYS A 834 -37.80 44.60 13.99
N PRO A 835 -37.43 44.61 15.26
CA PRO A 835 -36.89 45.83 15.82
C PRO A 835 -35.53 45.74 16.51
N VAL A 836 -34.96 46.92 16.57
CA VAL A 836 -33.64 47.34 16.96
C VAL A 836 -33.53 47.54 18.50
N ALA A 837 -32.33 47.23 19.02
CA ALA A 837 -31.51 47.75 20.14
C ALA A 837 -32.16 48.50 21.31
N LYS A 838 -31.63 48.22 22.47
CA LYS A 838 -30.78 49.06 23.32
C LYS A 838 -30.65 48.47 24.73
N LYS A 839 -29.56 48.32 25.21
CA LYS A 839 -28.53 48.71 26.16
C LYS A 839 -27.63 47.54 26.54
#